data_a1b3c7a00fe334f8cd87af9c3c24cca6
#
_entry.id   a1b3c7a00fe334f8cd87af9c3c24cca6
#
_cell.length_a   1.000
_cell.length_b   1.000
_cell.length_c   1.000
_cell.angle_alpha   90.00
_cell.angle_beta   90.00
_cell.angle_gamma   90.00
#
_symmetry.space_group_name_H-M   'P 1'
#
loop_
_entity.id
_entity.type
_entity.pdbx_description
1 polymer ?
#
loop_
_entity_poly.entity_id
_entity_poly.type
_entity_poly.pdbx_seq_one_letter_code
_entity_poly.pdbx_strand_id
1 'polypeptide(L)'
;MDSYRINRYNISLPGTFSNRLVQGGFRYQKLNLTSPGSLSLRHIGVQPTVDDTPINALPGTFNSSDEMLNRIWHVGARTLKLTEIPKDSIPDFFVVTPEGTIAESQVPQVLGSAEAAQLLAYQMAFEVKALIGGFEFLVLSDTQNKGILIACNMDERTISAYYGSTIMDTAIYSTALPANLSISTKVWYTVKAQVDLTGISVIVDDVEVMNFSQQLSFYGSFGFGASFSHKAIFRNLDVATADGQNVYSNTLKNATFLEDFFSGSNPLDTVVDGSRRDRIAYTADLDIAGGAALTSTNGLEYILGSLELLGSYQATPGFFIPTAKIQQEPLASPLDVNITGLLGYSFNFLNALASTYMHTGDLAFAEQFSPHIQAMLDWADSQTLENGLFNISQISFGGDWNYYDPAQAGVVTKFNVLYAYALQECHQMLADAGANATVYQQRLGRLRLAIDNNLWNDDIGAYCLSDSITDGYAQDANAMAILAGVNVDPTHSTATILSSLDKLLTPSGPLAFSSEVIAAGYQSYISPYASSYHLRATLASNASKSALQLLRQLWEPMANTSNANYTGTFWETLDQEGRPAFGLTTSLCHGWAAGPTAELSKFVLGATPTVPGWKEFQVAPQTLGLRSAAGQLPTTHGAVKVEWQFGEDDLLTFVVEAPAHLKGQVFLPHPLLIAANESSFLVNGDERNGPFTLDNGRLVVQQRQSTA
;
A
#
# COMPACT_ATOMS: atom_id res chain seq x y z
N MET A 1 -6.99 8.58 11.02
CA MET A 1 -7.93 8.57 9.90
C MET A 1 -9.02 9.57 10.08
N ASP A 2 -8.91 10.71 9.55
CA ASP A 2 -9.93 11.73 9.67
C ASP A 2 -10.49 12.05 8.29
N SER A 3 -11.77 12.00 8.18
CA SER A 3 -12.47 12.39 6.97
C SER A 3 -12.60 13.89 6.87
N TYR A 4 -12.69 14.54 8.02
CA TYR A 4 -12.93 15.97 8.13
C TYR A 4 -12.02 16.56 9.21
N ARG A 5 -11.53 17.77 8.94
CA ARG A 5 -10.83 18.56 9.93
C ARG A 5 -11.43 19.95 10.00
N ILE A 6 -11.72 20.40 11.22
CA ILE A 6 -12.16 21.76 11.48
C ILE A 6 -11.04 22.47 12.24
N ASN A 7 -10.45 23.49 11.63
CA ASN A 7 -9.44 24.33 12.26
C ASN A 7 -10.07 25.66 12.63
N ARG A 8 -9.91 26.09 13.87
CA ARG A 8 -10.41 27.39 14.37
C ARG A 8 -9.26 28.35 14.65
N TYR A 9 -9.35 29.54 14.10
CA TYR A 9 -8.35 30.59 14.31
C TYR A 9 -8.99 31.79 14.97
N ASN A 10 -8.40 32.28 16.07
CA ASN A 10 -8.76 33.53 16.67
C ASN A 10 -7.87 34.63 16.07
N ILE A 11 -8.43 35.38 15.12
CA ILE A 11 -7.69 36.38 14.33
C ILE A 11 -7.90 37.75 14.96
N SER A 12 -6.91 38.23 15.71
CA SER A 12 -6.91 39.56 16.33
C SER A 12 -6.05 40.58 15.59
N LEU A 13 -5.12 40.11 14.74
CA LEU A 13 -4.18 40.91 13.97
C LEU A 13 -3.98 40.31 12.55
N PRO A 14 -3.60 41.12 11.55
CA PRO A 14 -3.21 40.62 10.25
C PRO A 14 -2.01 39.61 10.37
N GLY A 15 -2.05 38.54 9.64
CA GLY A 15 -0.99 37.51 9.66
C GLY A 15 -1.26 36.34 8.73
N THR A 16 -0.33 35.39 8.70
CA THR A 16 -0.49 34.09 8.05
C THR A 16 -0.87 33.06 9.12
N PHE A 17 -1.90 32.29 8.84
CA PHE A 17 -2.41 31.25 9.71
C PHE A 17 -2.31 29.91 8.96
N SER A 18 -1.64 28.93 9.54
CA SER A 18 -1.49 27.60 8.99
C SER A 18 -1.98 26.55 9.98
N ASN A 19 -2.49 25.43 9.46
CA ASN A 19 -2.78 24.27 10.28
C ASN A 19 -1.47 23.55 10.63
N ARG A 20 -1.36 23.08 11.87
CA ARG A 20 -0.21 22.28 12.32
C ARG A 20 -0.27 20.86 11.79
N LEU A 21 -1.45 20.27 11.75
CA LEU A 21 -1.63 18.87 11.42
C LEU A 21 -1.87 18.67 9.93
N VAL A 22 -1.27 17.62 9.37
CA VAL A 22 -1.43 17.26 7.96
C VAL A 22 -2.86 16.82 7.68
N GLN A 23 -3.44 17.33 6.61
CA GLN A 23 -4.72 16.88 6.08
C GLN A 23 -4.49 16.13 4.78
N GLY A 24 -4.77 14.83 4.78
CA GLY A 24 -4.72 14.03 3.57
C GLY A 24 -6.02 14.11 2.77
N GLY A 25 -5.92 13.97 1.44
CA GLY A 25 -7.02 13.68 0.53
C GLY A 25 -8.29 14.52 0.70
N PHE A 26 -8.26 15.80 0.37
CA PHE A 26 -9.48 16.62 0.31
C PHE A 26 -9.65 17.32 -1.05
N ARG A 27 -10.89 17.64 -1.39
CA ARG A 27 -11.23 18.31 -2.65
C ARG A 27 -11.74 19.73 -2.44
N TYR A 28 -12.32 20.01 -1.27
CA TYR A 28 -12.96 21.29 -0.95
C TYR A 28 -12.46 21.81 0.38
N GLN A 29 -12.26 23.12 0.45
CA GLN A 29 -11.95 23.87 1.67
C GLN A 29 -13.05 24.90 1.89
N LYS A 30 -13.73 24.84 3.05
CA LYS A 30 -14.77 25.79 3.45
C LYS A 30 -14.20 26.75 4.48
N LEU A 31 -14.38 28.04 4.26
CA LEU A 31 -14.06 29.09 5.22
C LEU A 31 -15.36 29.64 5.79
N ASN A 32 -15.43 29.78 7.10
CA ASN A 32 -16.59 30.25 7.79
C ASN A 32 -16.19 31.26 8.87
N LEU A 33 -16.75 32.49 8.81
CA LEU A 33 -16.62 33.49 9.85
C LEU A 33 -17.72 33.26 10.89
N THR A 34 -17.32 32.83 12.10
CA THR A 34 -18.26 32.43 13.16
C THR A 34 -18.57 33.54 14.16
N SER A 35 -17.88 34.70 14.07
CA SER A 35 -18.14 35.90 14.90
C SER A 35 -18.66 37.06 14.07
N PRO A 36 -19.41 38.01 14.66
CA PRO A 36 -19.78 39.26 13.97
C PRO A 36 -18.54 40.03 13.51
N GLY A 37 -18.60 40.59 12.28
CA GLY A 37 -17.50 41.37 11.72
C GLY A 37 -17.23 41.08 10.26
N SER A 38 -16.06 41.50 9.78
CA SER A 38 -15.56 41.25 8.43
C SER A 38 -14.13 40.76 8.46
N LEU A 39 -13.81 39.84 7.54
CA LEU A 39 -12.48 39.27 7.37
C LEU A 39 -12.06 39.42 5.91
N SER A 40 -10.90 40.02 5.67
CA SER A 40 -10.29 40.09 4.35
C SER A 40 -9.21 39.04 4.23
N LEU A 41 -9.31 38.17 3.22
CA LEU A 41 -8.35 37.12 2.93
C LEU A 41 -7.60 37.46 1.64
N ARG A 42 -6.26 37.45 1.68
CA ARG A 42 -5.40 37.67 0.51
C ARG A 42 -5.05 36.40 -0.21
N HIS A 43 -4.75 35.35 0.58
CA HIS A 43 -4.37 34.03 0.10
C HIS A 43 -5.12 32.95 0.85
N ILE A 44 -5.56 31.92 0.12
CA ILE A 44 -6.10 30.69 0.65
C ILE A 44 -5.43 29.57 -0.17
N GLY A 45 -4.81 28.62 0.49
CA GLY A 45 -4.08 27.57 -0.21
C GLY A 45 -3.75 26.37 0.68
N VAL A 46 -3.00 25.47 0.12
CA VAL A 46 -2.41 24.31 0.78
C VAL A 46 -0.90 24.34 0.55
N GLN A 47 -0.16 23.87 1.53
CA GLN A 47 1.27 23.63 1.43
C GLN A 47 1.47 22.12 1.36
N PRO A 48 2.14 21.59 0.32
CA PRO A 48 2.48 20.16 0.27
C PRO A 48 3.46 19.83 1.41
N THR A 49 3.32 18.62 1.96
CA THR A 49 4.22 18.04 2.97
C THR A 49 5.03 16.89 2.39
N VAL A 50 4.87 16.62 1.10
CA VAL A 50 5.65 15.67 0.30
C VAL A 50 6.49 16.45 -0.71
N ASP A 51 7.42 15.78 -1.38
CA ASP A 51 8.22 16.40 -2.45
C ASP A 51 7.33 17.03 -3.53
N ASP A 52 7.62 18.27 -3.95
CA ASP A 52 6.83 19.03 -4.92
C ASP A 52 7.47 19.10 -6.33
N THR A 53 8.54 18.33 -6.57
CA THR A 53 9.17 18.22 -7.91
C THR A 53 8.11 17.94 -8.97
N PRO A 54 8.05 18.71 -10.05
CA PRO A 54 7.11 18.47 -11.15
C PRO A 54 7.29 17.08 -11.78
N ILE A 55 6.21 16.43 -12.19
CA ILE A 55 6.25 15.07 -12.76
C ILE A 55 7.17 14.96 -13.97
N ASN A 56 7.26 16.01 -14.79
CA ASN A 56 8.15 16.04 -15.96
C ASN A 56 9.64 16.29 -15.61
N ALA A 57 9.96 16.51 -14.35
CA ALA A 57 11.31 16.69 -13.83
C ALA A 57 11.77 15.52 -12.93
N LEU A 58 10.97 14.46 -12.85
CA LEU A 58 11.32 13.25 -12.10
C LEU A 58 12.55 12.55 -12.70
N PRO A 59 13.29 11.79 -11.87
CA PRO A 59 14.43 10.98 -12.34
C PRO A 59 14.06 9.96 -13.40
N GLY A 60 12.88 9.32 -13.30
CA GLY A 60 12.31 8.49 -14.34
C GLY A 60 11.38 9.29 -15.25
N THR A 61 11.36 8.95 -16.56
CA THR A 61 10.45 9.60 -17.52
C THR A 61 9.94 8.60 -18.53
N PHE A 62 8.73 8.85 -19.05
CA PHE A 62 8.12 8.06 -20.11
C PHE A 62 7.30 8.98 -21.03
N ASN A 63 7.51 8.84 -22.31
CA ASN A 63 6.73 9.49 -23.36
C ASN A 63 6.61 8.57 -24.57
N SER A 64 5.46 8.51 -25.19
CA SER A 64 5.18 7.67 -26.35
C SER A 64 4.30 8.40 -27.36
N SER A 65 4.10 7.80 -28.54
CA SER A 65 3.16 8.31 -29.54
C SER A 65 1.68 8.23 -29.10
N ASP A 66 1.38 7.66 -27.95
CA ASP A 66 0.05 7.58 -27.35
C ASP A 66 -0.05 8.48 -26.12
N GLU A 67 -0.74 9.59 -26.24
CA GLU A 67 -0.86 10.60 -25.18
C GLU A 67 -1.56 10.05 -23.92
N MET A 68 -2.47 9.09 -24.06
CA MET A 68 -3.16 8.51 -22.92
C MET A 68 -2.25 7.56 -22.12
N LEU A 69 -1.39 6.78 -22.77
CA LEU A 69 -0.38 5.99 -22.07
C LEU A 69 0.62 6.89 -21.32
N ASN A 70 1.01 8.02 -21.91
CA ASN A 70 1.85 9.01 -21.24
C ASN A 70 1.16 9.53 -19.98
N ARG A 71 -0.14 9.82 -20.10
CA ARG A 71 -0.95 10.29 -18.95
C ARG A 71 -1.11 9.23 -17.87
N ILE A 72 -1.35 7.96 -18.24
CA ILE A 72 -1.41 6.83 -17.29
C ILE A 72 -0.10 6.75 -16.50
N TRP A 73 1.03 6.80 -17.18
CA TRP A 73 2.34 6.80 -16.51
C TRP A 73 2.51 7.98 -15.55
N HIS A 74 2.16 9.20 -15.96
CA HIS A 74 2.26 10.41 -15.15
C HIS A 74 1.35 10.37 -13.92
N VAL A 75 0.12 9.85 -14.06
CA VAL A 75 -0.84 9.72 -12.95
C VAL A 75 -0.33 8.70 -11.92
N GLY A 76 0.27 7.59 -12.37
CA GLY A 76 0.87 6.62 -11.45
C GLY A 76 2.09 7.19 -10.73
N ALA A 77 3.01 7.86 -11.41
CA ALA A 77 4.14 8.54 -10.79
C ALA A 77 3.70 9.60 -9.77
N ARG A 78 2.63 10.35 -10.07
CA ARG A 78 2.02 11.29 -9.13
C ARG A 78 1.40 10.56 -7.92
N THR A 79 0.77 9.41 -8.14
CA THR A 79 0.18 8.62 -7.04
C THR A 79 1.25 8.23 -6.03
N LEU A 80 2.38 7.73 -6.50
CA LEU A 80 3.52 7.36 -5.64
C LEU A 80 4.08 8.54 -4.88
N LYS A 81 4.39 9.62 -5.58
CA LYS A 81 4.91 10.84 -5.00
C LYS A 81 4.09 11.36 -3.82
N LEU A 82 2.76 11.16 -3.86
CA LEU A 82 1.84 11.57 -2.81
C LEU A 82 1.74 10.55 -1.66
N THR A 83 2.32 9.37 -1.81
CA THR A 83 2.41 8.34 -0.76
C THR A 83 3.81 8.23 -0.16
N GLU A 84 4.81 8.90 -0.71
CA GLU A 84 6.17 9.01 -0.19
C GLU A 84 6.21 10.09 0.90
N ILE A 85 6.35 9.68 2.16
CA ILE A 85 6.31 10.54 3.34
C ILE A 85 7.74 10.77 3.85
N PRO A 86 8.27 12.00 3.74
CA PRO A 86 9.62 12.32 4.21
C PRO A 86 9.75 12.13 5.73
N LYS A 87 10.90 11.66 6.18
CA LYS A 87 11.27 11.62 7.59
C LYS A 87 11.00 12.96 8.27
N ASP A 88 10.54 12.91 9.52
CA ASP A 88 10.25 14.07 10.37
C ASP A 88 9.19 15.03 9.81
N SER A 89 8.44 14.64 8.75
CA SER A 89 7.45 15.50 8.11
C SER A 89 6.06 15.44 8.76
N ILE A 90 5.77 14.39 9.53
CA ILE A 90 4.51 14.25 10.25
C ILE A 90 4.64 14.90 11.62
N PRO A 91 3.87 15.95 11.93
CA PRO A 91 3.92 16.59 13.24
C PRO A 91 3.32 15.65 14.30
N ASP A 92 3.84 15.75 15.52
CA ASP A 92 3.30 15.03 16.66
C ASP A 92 1.79 15.21 16.76
N PHE A 93 1.10 14.11 17.03
CA PHE A 93 -0.34 14.13 17.24
C PHE A 93 -0.72 14.99 18.44
N PHE A 94 0.01 14.85 19.53
CA PHE A 94 -0.17 15.58 20.77
C PHE A 94 0.81 16.77 20.89
N VAL A 95 0.42 17.77 21.69
CA VAL A 95 1.33 18.83 22.14
C VAL A 95 1.55 18.65 23.65
N VAL A 96 2.73 18.17 24.01
CA VAL A 96 3.09 17.91 25.41
C VAL A 96 3.49 19.21 26.09
N THR A 97 2.91 19.47 27.28
CA THR A 97 3.20 20.65 28.10
C THR A 97 3.38 20.25 29.57
N PRO A 98 4.01 21.11 30.42
CA PRO A 98 4.11 20.84 31.84
C PRO A 98 2.74 20.72 32.56
N GLU A 99 1.67 21.24 32.00
CA GLU A 99 0.31 21.16 32.54
C GLU A 99 -0.37 19.83 32.21
N GLY A 100 0.03 19.21 31.10
CA GLY A 100 -0.54 17.99 30.53
C GLY A 100 -0.40 17.99 29.02
N THR A 101 -1.03 17.03 28.37
CA THR A 101 -0.96 16.83 26.91
C THR A 101 -2.20 17.39 26.24
N ILE A 102 -2.00 18.24 25.24
CA ILE A 102 -3.06 18.83 24.43
C ILE A 102 -3.37 17.94 23.24
N ALA A 103 -4.64 17.59 23.07
CA ALA A 103 -5.21 17.06 21.83
C ALA A 103 -6.13 18.14 21.20
N GLU A 104 -6.09 18.28 19.87
CA GLU A 104 -6.86 19.28 19.14
C GLU A 104 -7.30 18.77 17.78
N SER A 105 -8.60 18.74 17.54
CA SER A 105 -9.19 18.33 16.24
C SER A 105 -8.68 16.99 15.72
N GLN A 106 -8.47 16.02 16.62
CA GLN A 106 -7.97 14.68 16.30
C GLN A 106 -8.78 13.60 17.00
N VAL A 107 -9.05 12.52 16.30
CA VAL A 107 -9.60 11.30 16.91
C VAL A 107 -8.65 10.75 17.97
N PRO A 108 -9.17 10.10 19.02
CA PRO A 108 -8.32 9.50 20.04
C PRO A 108 -7.23 8.58 19.47
N GLN A 109 -6.02 8.66 20.01
CA GLN A 109 -4.97 7.69 19.74
C GLN A 109 -5.04 6.57 20.76
N VAL A 110 -4.79 5.34 20.32
CA VAL A 110 -4.96 4.11 21.10
C VAL A 110 -3.62 3.61 21.59
N LEU A 111 -3.56 3.13 22.83
CA LEU A 111 -2.38 2.46 23.38
C LEU A 111 -2.05 1.21 22.55
N GLY A 112 -0.81 1.11 22.09
CA GLY A 112 -0.34 0.11 21.14
C GLY A 112 0.14 -1.21 21.72
N SER A 113 -0.05 -1.47 23.04
CA SER A 113 0.43 -2.71 23.64
C SER A 113 -0.43 -3.92 23.26
N ALA A 114 0.22 -5.07 23.01
CA ALA A 114 -0.47 -6.33 22.73
C ALA A 114 -1.36 -6.79 23.90
N GLU A 115 -0.96 -6.50 25.13
CA GLU A 115 -1.72 -6.79 26.34
C GLU A 115 -3.00 -5.93 26.40
N ALA A 116 -2.86 -4.62 26.15
CA ALA A 116 -4.01 -3.71 26.13
C ALA A 116 -5.02 -4.06 25.01
N ALA A 117 -4.55 -4.58 23.88
CA ALA A 117 -5.42 -5.00 22.78
C ALA A 117 -6.35 -6.18 23.14
N GLN A 118 -6.11 -6.87 24.25
CA GLN A 118 -6.89 -8.04 24.69
C GLN A 118 -7.74 -7.76 25.94
N LEU A 119 -7.79 -6.51 26.41
CA LEU A 119 -8.56 -6.14 27.59
C LEU A 119 -10.06 -6.37 27.39
N LEU A 120 -10.70 -7.05 28.34
CA LEU A 120 -12.14 -7.36 28.34
C LEU A 120 -12.89 -6.50 29.35
N ALA A 121 -12.30 -6.30 30.54
CA ALA A 121 -12.86 -5.53 31.62
C ALA A 121 -11.76 -4.75 32.36
N TYR A 122 -11.97 -3.44 32.48
CA TYR A 122 -10.98 -2.55 33.08
C TYR A 122 -11.61 -1.21 33.48
N GLN A 123 -10.88 -0.49 34.32
CA GLN A 123 -11.17 0.89 34.67
C GLN A 123 -10.11 1.81 34.08
N MET A 124 -10.54 2.87 33.40
CA MET A 124 -9.70 3.95 32.88
C MET A 124 -10.04 5.22 33.66
N ALA A 125 -9.03 5.89 34.21
CA ALA A 125 -9.18 7.16 34.90
C ALA A 125 -8.19 8.17 34.37
N PHE A 126 -8.62 9.43 34.22
CA PHE A 126 -7.78 10.55 33.80
C PHE A 126 -8.36 11.88 34.24
N GLU A 127 -7.50 12.91 34.25
CA GLU A 127 -7.96 14.29 34.42
C GLU A 127 -7.99 14.98 33.06
N VAL A 128 -9.06 15.74 32.80
CA VAL A 128 -9.23 16.48 31.54
C VAL A 128 -9.69 17.91 31.78
N LYS A 129 -9.19 18.82 30.96
CA LYS A 129 -9.64 20.22 30.89
C LYS A 129 -9.95 20.55 29.45
N ALA A 130 -11.21 20.58 29.07
CA ALA A 130 -11.64 21.05 27.78
C ALA A 130 -11.33 22.54 27.61
N LEU A 131 -10.65 22.90 26.54
CA LEU A 131 -10.37 24.28 26.17
C LEU A 131 -11.41 24.81 25.19
N ILE A 132 -11.89 23.96 24.28
CA ILE A 132 -12.90 24.26 23.26
C ILE A 132 -13.78 23.02 23.10
N GLY A 133 -15.10 23.20 23.16
CA GLY A 133 -16.11 22.21 22.80
C GLY A 133 -16.24 21.04 23.78
N GLY A 134 -15.24 20.19 23.85
CA GLY A 134 -15.32 18.98 24.67
C GLY A 134 -14.05 18.13 24.63
N PHE A 135 -14.22 16.84 24.89
CA PHE A 135 -13.14 15.85 24.85
C PHE A 135 -13.72 14.48 24.49
N GLU A 136 -12.86 13.59 24.02
CA GLU A 136 -13.22 12.21 23.67
C GLU A 136 -12.19 11.22 24.22
N PHE A 137 -12.64 9.97 24.37
CA PHE A 137 -11.80 8.82 24.64
C PHE A 137 -12.39 7.56 24.00
N LEU A 138 -11.52 6.58 23.71
CA LEU A 138 -11.88 5.27 23.16
C LEU A 138 -11.74 4.20 24.20
N VAL A 139 -12.64 3.22 24.17
CA VAL A 139 -12.54 1.98 24.93
C VAL A 139 -12.85 0.78 24.04
N LEU A 140 -12.33 -0.40 24.39
CA LEU A 140 -12.50 -1.65 23.64
C LEU A 140 -12.12 -1.48 22.15
N SER A 141 -11.00 -0.83 21.87
CA SER A 141 -10.60 -0.45 20.52
C SER A 141 -9.47 -1.33 19.98
N ASP A 142 -9.55 -1.67 18.70
CA ASP A 142 -8.39 -2.17 17.96
C ASP A 142 -7.40 -1.05 17.61
N THR A 143 -6.27 -1.40 17.03
CA THR A 143 -5.22 -0.45 16.64
C THR A 143 -5.62 0.49 15.51
N GLN A 144 -6.72 0.20 14.82
CA GLN A 144 -7.30 1.03 13.76
C GLN A 144 -8.42 1.95 14.27
N ASN A 145 -8.54 2.11 15.58
CA ASN A 145 -9.57 2.92 16.24
C ASN A 145 -11.02 2.44 16.00
N LYS A 146 -11.21 1.17 15.74
CA LYS A 146 -12.53 0.53 15.76
C LYS A 146 -12.81 0.06 17.19
N GLY A 147 -13.60 0.81 17.91
CA GLY A 147 -13.97 0.58 19.29
C GLY A 147 -15.17 1.46 19.66
N ILE A 148 -15.41 1.64 20.95
CA ILE A 148 -16.46 2.51 21.43
C ILE A 148 -15.88 3.87 21.77
N LEU A 149 -16.19 4.87 20.94
CA LEU A 149 -15.84 6.27 21.14
C LEU A 149 -16.86 6.92 22.08
N ILE A 150 -16.39 7.48 23.19
CA ILE A 150 -17.19 8.29 24.09
C ILE A 150 -16.84 9.76 23.85
N ALA A 151 -17.83 10.55 23.48
CA ALA A 151 -17.69 11.98 23.18
C ALA A 151 -18.50 12.84 24.17
N CYS A 152 -17.81 13.66 24.94
CA CYS A 152 -18.41 14.64 25.82
C CYS A 152 -18.42 16.00 25.14
N ASN A 153 -19.60 16.48 24.74
CA ASN A 153 -19.79 17.80 24.16
C ASN A 153 -20.32 18.75 25.27
N MET A 154 -19.45 19.66 25.70
CA MET A 154 -19.79 20.60 26.79
C MET A 154 -20.68 21.74 26.31
N ASP A 155 -20.58 22.13 25.03
CA ASP A 155 -21.38 23.22 24.43
C ASP A 155 -22.86 22.80 24.35
N GLU A 156 -23.13 21.55 23.95
CA GLU A 156 -24.45 20.96 23.84
C GLU A 156 -24.92 20.29 25.13
N ARG A 157 -24.04 20.16 26.12
CA ARG A 157 -24.28 19.44 27.38
C ARG A 157 -24.76 18.00 27.15
N THR A 158 -24.10 17.27 26.25
CA THR A 158 -24.40 15.88 25.93
C THR A 158 -23.16 15.01 26.08
N ILE A 159 -23.40 13.72 26.34
CA ILE A 159 -22.40 12.68 26.23
C ILE A 159 -22.97 11.56 25.35
N SER A 160 -22.18 11.15 24.35
CA SER A 160 -22.62 10.21 23.32
C SER A 160 -21.60 9.12 23.11
N ALA A 161 -22.05 7.92 22.76
CA ALA A 161 -21.21 6.81 22.39
C ALA A 161 -21.41 6.48 20.89
N TYR A 162 -20.33 6.18 20.20
CA TYR A 162 -20.31 5.83 18.77
C TYR A 162 -19.50 4.54 18.60
N TYR A 163 -19.80 3.78 17.53
CA TYR A 163 -18.95 2.68 17.11
C TYR A 163 -17.97 3.15 16.02
N GLY A 164 -16.65 3.08 16.35
CA GLY A 164 -15.60 3.68 15.55
C GLY A 164 -15.45 5.18 15.80
N SER A 165 -14.30 5.71 15.41
CA SER A 165 -13.90 7.10 15.69
C SER A 165 -13.91 8.02 14.47
N THR A 166 -14.24 7.52 13.29
CA THR A 166 -14.11 8.24 12.02
C THR A 166 -15.43 8.69 11.41
N ILE A 167 -16.53 8.00 11.73
CA ILE A 167 -17.88 8.31 11.27
C ILE A 167 -18.76 8.40 12.51
N MET A 168 -19.19 9.61 12.85
CA MET A 168 -20.03 9.90 14.03
C MET A 168 -21.40 10.41 13.60
N ASP A 169 -21.98 9.81 12.56
CA ASP A 169 -23.28 10.20 12.04
C ASP A 169 -24.44 9.71 12.93
N THR A 170 -24.27 8.55 13.57
CA THR A 170 -25.28 7.94 14.41
C THR A 170 -24.68 7.44 15.71
N ALA A 171 -25.10 8.04 16.83
CA ALA A 171 -24.72 7.57 18.15
C ALA A 171 -25.44 6.24 18.46
N ILE A 172 -24.70 5.27 19.03
CA ILE A 172 -25.27 4.04 19.56
C ILE A 172 -25.97 4.28 20.91
N TYR A 173 -25.54 5.32 21.60
CA TYR A 173 -26.18 5.81 22.84
C TYR A 173 -25.89 7.32 22.98
N SER A 174 -26.86 8.08 23.51
CA SER A 174 -26.66 9.51 23.79
C SER A 174 -27.57 9.95 24.95
N THR A 175 -27.06 10.80 25.82
CA THR A 175 -27.82 11.36 26.94
C THR A 175 -27.36 12.77 27.24
N ALA A 176 -28.25 13.57 27.86
CA ALA A 176 -27.89 14.87 28.38
C ALA A 176 -27.05 14.72 29.67
N LEU A 177 -26.06 15.58 29.85
CA LEU A 177 -25.32 15.66 31.11
C LEU A 177 -26.25 16.07 32.27
N PRO A 178 -26.14 15.40 33.43
CA PRO A 178 -26.98 15.70 34.58
C PRO A 178 -26.99 17.20 34.97
N ALA A 179 -28.16 17.72 35.35
CA ALA A 179 -28.32 19.14 35.68
C ALA A 179 -27.50 19.57 36.92
N ASN A 180 -27.25 18.64 37.83
CA ASN A 180 -26.42 18.85 39.03
C ASN A 180 -24.91 18.83 38.74
N LEU A 181 -24.47 18.41 37.53
CA LEU A 181 -23.10 18.49 37.14
C LEU A 181 -22.79 19.87 36.56
N SER A 182 -22.03 20.66 37.32
CA SER A 182 -21.54 21.98 36.83
C SER A 182 -20.33 21.74 35.93
N ILE A 183 -20.56 21.68 34.60
CA ILE A 183 -19.48 21.45 33.62
C ILE A 183 -19.28 22.73 32.77
N SER A 184 -18.01 23.12 32.59
CA SER A 184 -17.62 24.28 31.79
C SER A 184 -16.20 24.09 31.22
N THR A 185 -15.90 24.77 30.11
CA THR A 185 -14.54 24.79 29.56
C THR A 185 -13.54 25.44 30.51
N LYS A 186 -12.26 25.08 30.39
CA LYS A 186 -11.10 25.58 31.15
C LYS A 186 -11.10 25.21 32.64
N VAL A 187 -11.90 24.22 33.03
CA VAL A 187 -11.93 23.65 34.37
C VAL A 187 -11.46 22.18 34.28
N TRP A 188 -10.72 21.73 35.28
CA TRP A 188 -10.29 20.35 35.40
C TRP A 188 -11.40 19.48 35.96
N TYR A 189 -11.59 18.31 35.36
CA TYR A 189 -12.51 17.25 35.76
C TYR A 189 -11.78 15.93 35.83
N THR A 190 -12.12 15.10 36.82
CA THR A 190 -11.71 13.71 36.87
C THR A 190 -12.74 12.87 36.15
N VAL A 191 -12.28 12.09 35.16
CA VAL A 191 -13.13 11.17 34.40
C VAL A 191 -12.74 9.76 34.74
N LYS A 192 -13.73 8.89 35.04
CA LYS A 192 -13.56 7.45 35.24
C LYS A 192 -14.51 6.73 34.29
N ALA A 193 -13.97 5.83 33.48
CA ALA A 193 -14.74 4.93 32.64
C ALA A 193 -14.56 3.51 33.15
N GLN A 194 -15.64 2.83 33.46
CA GLN A 194 -15.62 1.41 33.81
C GLN A 194 -16.18 0.62 32.62
N VAL A 195 -15.39 -0.35 32.19
CA VAL A 195 -15.69 -1.22 31.07
C VAL A 195 -15.82 -2.65 31.58
N ASP A 196 -16.91 -3.31 31.25
CA ASP A 196 -17.16 -4.71 31.59
C ASP A 196 -17.80 -5.42 30.42
N LEU A 197 -16.98 -5.96 29.52
CA LEU A 197 -17.39 -6.62 28.25
C LEU A 197 -18.38 -5.76 27.43
N THR A 198 -19.65 -5.82 27.80
CA THR A 198 -20.75 -5.09 27.13
C THR A 198 -21.16 -3.83 27.84
N GLY A 199 -20.92 -3.73 29.16
CA GLY A 199 -21.31 -2.61 30.01
C GLY A 199 -20.25 -1.51 29.99
N ILE A 200 -20.68 -0.27 29.82
CA ILE A 200 -19.81 0.92 29.89
C ILE A 200 -20.49 1.97 30.76
N SER A 201 -19.84 2.35 31.87
CA SER A 201 -20.27 3.49 32.67
C SER A 201 -19.19 4.57 32.71
N VAL A 202 -19.63 5.83 32.75
CA VAL A 202 -18.76 7.01 32.79
C VAL A 202 -19.17 7.90 33.94
N ILE A 203 -18.19 8.27 34.75
CA ILE A 203 -18.34 9.11 35.93
C ILE A 203 -17.46 10.37 35.74
N VAL A 204 -18.00 11.54 35.96
CA VAL A 204 -17.27 12.83 35.95
C VAL A 204 -17.44 13.49 37.31
N ASP A 205 -16.33 13.74 38.03
CA ASP A 205 -16.31 14.30 39.39
C ASP A 205 -17.34 13.63 40.31
N ASP A 206 -17.28 12.28 40.38
CA ASP A 206 -18.16 11.40 41.18
C ASP A 206 -19.66 11.42 40.77
N VAL A 207 -20.03 12.04 39.65
CA VAL A 207 -21.38 12.01 39.08
C VAL A 207 -21.42 11.05 37.90
N GLU A 208 -22.27 10.01 37.96
CA GLU A 208 -22.50 9.14 36.80
C GLU A 208 -23.19 9.92 35.70
N VAL A 209 -22.54 10.02 34.53
CA VAL A 209 -23.01 10.79 33.38
C VAL A 209 -23.49 9.90 32.24
N MET A 210 -23.07 8.64 32.22
CA MET A 210 -23.45 7.67 31.19
C MET A 210 -23.38 6.26 31.77
N ASN A 211 -24.38 5.44 31.42
CA ASN A 211 -24.36 3.99 31.73
C ASN A 211 -25.20 3.29 30.66
N PHE A 212 -24.59 2.39 29.89
CA PHE A 212 -25.27 1.66 28.82
C PHE A 212 -24.60 0.33 28.50
N SER A 213 -25.29 -0.53 27.76
CA SER A 213 -24.75 -1.78 27.22
C SER A 213 -24.66 -1.75 25.71
N GLN A 214 -23.65 -2.40 25.15
CA GLN A 214 -23.42 -2.54 23.70
C GLN A 214 -22.98 -3.97 23.35
N GLN A 215 -23.08 -4.36 22.08
CA GLN A 215 -22.70 -5.67 21.56
C GLN A 215 -21.87 -5.57 20.28
N LEU A 216 -21.08 -4.48 20.12
CA LEU A 216 -20.34 -4.16 18.91
C LEU A 216 -18.83 -4.39 19.08
N SER A 217 -18.32 -4.23 20.30
CA SER A 217 -16.93 -4.51 20.64
C SER A 217 -16.84 -5.10 22.04
N PHE A 218 -16.08 -6.19 22.20
CA PHE A 218 -16.04 -6.96 23.46
C PHE A 218 -14.65 -6.94 24.11
N TYR A 219 -13.63 -6.55 23.38
CA TYR A 219 -12.24 -6.47 23.85
C TYR A 219 -11.48 -5.38 23.08
N GLY A 220 -10.38 -4.96 23.64
CA GLY A 220 -9.50 -4.02 22.99
C GLY A 220 -8.91 -2.98 23.93
N SER A 221 -8.00 -2.20 23.38
CA SER A 221 -7.26 -1.15 24.03
C SER A 221 -8.11 0.12 24.26
N PHE A 222 -7.49 1.15 24.77
CA PHE A 222 -8.08 2.45 25.10
C PHE A 222 -7.25 3.59 24.52
N GLY A 223 -7.87 4.77 24.44
CA GLY A 223 -7.19 5.96 23.93
C GLY A 223 -7.87 7.26 24.33
N PHE A 224 -7.21 8.39 24.08
CA PHE A 224 -7.76 9.71 24.39
C PHE A 224 -7.48 10.71 23.26
N GLY A 225 -8.31 11.74 23.14
CA GLY A 225 -8.21 12.75 22.12
C GLY A 225 -9.27 13.84 22.19
N ALA A 226 -9.36 14.65 21.14
CA ALA A 226 -10.34 15.71 20.99
C ALA A 226 -10.70 15.86 19.52
N SER A 227 -11.80 15.22 19.10
CA SER A 227 -12.20 15.10 17.71
C SER A 227 -12.77 16.41 17.14
N PHE A 228 -12.72 16.49 15.81
CA PHE A 228 -13.28 17.60 15.00
C PHE A 228 -12.86 18.99 15.47
N SER A 229 -13.71 19.72 16.16
CA SER A 229 -13.43 21.09 16.59
C SER A 229 -13.12 21.19 18.08
N HIS A 230 -12.99 20.07 18.78
CA HIS A 230 -12.67 20.07 20.20
C HIS A 230 -11.19 20.28 20.46
N LYS A 231 -10.87 20.79 21.65
CA LYS A 231 -9.50 20.93 22.16
C LYS A 231 -9.51 20.71 23.66
N ALA A 232 -8.67 19.79 24.14
CA ALA A 232 -8.59 19.45 25.55
C ALA A 232 -7.16 19.18 25.99
N ILE A 233 -6.90 19.38 27.30
CA ILE A 233 -5.64 18.98 27.96
C ILE A 233 -5.96 17.75 28.82
N PHE A 234 -5.13 16.71 28.71
CA PHE A 234 -5.21 15.46 29.46
C PHE A 234 -4.00 15.32 30.38
N ARG A 235 -4.19 14.73 31.55
CA ARG A 235 -3.11 14.36 32.47
C ARG A 235 -3.52 13.21 33.38
N ASN A 236 -2.54 12.58 34.03
CA ASN A 236 -2.73 11.54 35.07
C ASN A 236 -3.65 10.42 34.54
N LEU A 237 -3.24 9.77 33.44
CA LEU A 237 -3.94 8.60 32.89
C LEU A 237 -3.51 7.35 33.64
N ASP A 238 -4.48 6.68 34.24
CA ASP A 238 -4.32 5.41 34.96
C ASP A 238 -5.35 4.39 34.43
N VAL A 239 -4.89 3.20 34.09
CA VAL A 239 -5.74 2.10 33.63
C VAL A 239 -5.38 0.84 34.40
N ALA A 240 -6.39 0.19 34.97
CA ALA A 240 -6.24 -1.06 35.69
C ALA A 240 -7.32 -2.07 35.30
N THR A 241 -6.99 -3.36 35.34
CA THR A 241 -7.95 -4.45 35.18
C THR A 241 -8.99 -4.47 36.30
N ALA A 242 -10.08 -5.21 36.11
CA ALA A 242 -11.15 -5.31 37.12
C ALA A 242 -10.67 -5.86 38.48
N ASP A 243 -9.59 -6.65 38.50
CA ASP A 243 -8.95 -7.17 39.73
C ASP A 243 -7.86 -6.23 40.30
N GLY A 244 -7.68 -5.05 39.70
CA GLY A 244 -6.82 -3.99 40.18
C GLY A 244 -5.36 -4.09 39.75
N GLN A 245 -5.00 -4.96 38.78
CA GLN A 245 -3.67 -4.96 38.18
C GLN A 245 -3.48 -3.72 37.31
N ASN A 246 -2.34 -3.04 37.50
CA ASN A 246 -2.01 -1.88 36.70
C ASN A 246 -1.69 -2.31 35.25
N VAL A 247 -2.42 -1.75 34.28
CA VAL A 247 -2.17 -1.94 32.83
C VAL A 247 -1.31 -0.81 32.30
N TYR A 248 -1.64 0.44 32.67
CA TYR A 248 -0.93 1.63 32.21
C TYR A 248 -1.06 2.77 33.22
N SER A 249 0.02 3.52 33.42
CA SER A 249 0.00 4.72 34.25
C SER A 249 1.01 5.75 33.72
N ASN A 250 0.55 6.96 33.40
CA ASN A 250 1.42 8.05 32.96
C ASN A 250 0.84 9.41 33.33
N THR A 251 1.69 10.35 33.70
CA THR A 251 1.27 11.72 34.03
C THR A 251 0.86 12.54 32.81
N LEU A 252 1.26 12.14 31.61
CA LEU A 252 1.08 12.84 30.35
C LEU A 252 1.66 14.27 30.31
N LYS A 253 2.68 14.55 31.15
CA LYS A 253 3.35 15.86 31.26
C LYS A 253 4.73 15.91 30.61
N ASN A 254 5.17 14.81 30.07
CA ASN A 254 6.41 14.68 29.31
C ASN A 254 6.19 13.76 28.11
N ALA A 255 7.13 13.69 27.18
CA ALA A 255 6.98 12.98 25.91
C ALA A 255 7.13 11.44 26.01
N THR A 256 7.38 10.87 27.19
CA THR A 256 7.69 9.44 27.34
C THR A 256 6.54 8.50 26.95
N PHE A 257 5.29 8.98 26.92
CA PHE A 257 4.13 8.19 26.55
C PHE A 257 3.87 8.17 25.03
N LEU A 258 4.50 9.03 24.23
CA LEU A 258 4.18 9.18 22.81
C LEU A 258 4.37 7.88 22.04
N GLU A 259 5.46 7.16 22.30
CA GLU A 259 5.74 5.85 21.70
C GLU A 259 4.67 4.82 22.02
N ASP A 260 4.19 4.79 23.29
CA ASP A 260 3.16 3.85 23.73
C ASP A 260 1.85 4.00 22.94
N PHE A 261 1.55 5.21 22.47
CA PHE A 261 0.35 5.53 21.65
C PHE A 261 0.66 5.65 20.15
N PHE A 262 1.82 5.19 19.71
CA PHE A 262 2.28 5.33 18.32
C PHE A 262 2.09 6.77 17.81
N SER A 263 2.46 7.72 18.64
CA SER A 263 2.43 9.15 18.39
C SER A 263 3.85 9.68 18.30
N GLY A 264 4.02 10.86 17.72
CA GLY A 264 5.31 11.44 17.42
C GLY A 264 5.47 11.65 15.92
N SER A 265 6.63 12.16 15.50
CA SER A 265 6.98 12.28 14.09
C SER A 265 7.43 10.93 13.55
N ASN A 266 7.40 10.77 12.22
CA ASN A 266 7.89 9.56 11.58
C ASN A 266 9.44 9.54 11.59
N PRO A 267 10.08 8.48 12.17
CA PRO A 267 11.53 8.40 12.29
C PRO A 267 12.25 8.06 10.99
N LEU A 268 11.53 7.54 9.98
CA LEU A 268 12.06 7.11 8.70
C LEU A 268 11.30 7.76 7.55
N ASP A 269 11.96 7.86 6.40
CA ASP A 269 11.29 8.05 5.12
C ASP A 269 10.48 6.81 4.82
N THR A 270 9.17 6.93 4.50
CA THR A 270 8.29 5.76 4.32
C THR A 270 7.29 5.94 3.21
N VAL A 271 6.84 4.83 2.64
CA VAL A 271 5.69 4.78 1.74
C VAL A 271 4.47 4.36 2.54
N VAL A 272 3.38 5.14 2.45
CA VAL A 272 2.07 4.76 2.99
C VAL A 272 1.18 4.17 1.89
N ASP A 273 0.20 3.35 2.27
CA ASP A 273 -0.77 2.74 1.36
C ASP A 273 -1.49 3.76 0.49
N GLY A 274 -2.01 4.82 1.11
CA GLY A 274 -2.79 5.81 0.39
C GLY A 274 -3.22 7.02 1.21
N SER A 275 -4.12 7.83 0.62
CA SER A 275 -4.54 9.12 1.17
C SER A 275 -5.76 9.05 2.10
N ARG A 276 -6.36 7.88 2.26
CA ARG A 276 -7.62 7.69 2.99
C ARG A 276 -7.56 6.48 3.90
N ARG A 277 -8.29 6.48 5.01
CA ARG A 277 -8.33 5.46 6.06
C ARG A 277 -6.97 5.24 6.72
N ASP A 278 -6.25 4.18 6.35
CA ASP A 278 -5.15 3.61 7.10
C ASP A 278 -3.95 4.55 7.16
N ARG A 279 -3.41 4.98 6.04
CA ARG A 279 -2.26 5.90 5.93
C ARG A 279 -1.06 5.44 6.76
N ILE A 280 -0.77 4.15 6.63
CA ILE A 280 0.31 3.44 7.31
C ILE A 280 1.14 2.69 6.28
N ALA A 281 2.27 2.13 6.68
CA ALA A 281 3.06 1.27 5.81
C ALA A 281 2.45 -0.13 5.74
N TYR A 282 2.42 -0.71 4.52
CA TYR A 282 1.94 -2.06 4.23
C TYR A 282 2.99 -2.86 3.46
N THR A 283 3.21 -4.12 3.84
CA THR A 283 4.23 -4.98 3.23
C THR A 283 3.95 -5.30 1.76
N ALA A 284 2.70 -5.63 1.40
CA ALA A 284 2.37 -6.01 0.03
C ALA A 284 2.27 -4.82 -0.94
N ASP A 285 1.88 -3.65 -0.46
CA ASP A 285 1.83 -2.44 -1.28
C ASP A 285 3.19 -2.12 -1.88
N LEU A 286 4.28 -2.41 -1.15
CA LEU A 286 5.65 -2.17 -1.61
C LEU A 286 6.05 -3.00 -2.84
N ASP A 287 5.45 -4.17 -3.09
CA ASP A 287 5.77 -4.97 -4.29
C ASP A 287 5.41 -4.20 -5.57
N ILE A 288 4.25 -3.52 -5.60
CA ILE A 288 3.82 -2.71 -6.74
C ILE A 288 4.34 -1.28 -6.63
N ALA A 289 4.11 -0.62 -5.49
CA ALA A 289 4.50 0.78 -5.29
C ALA A 289 6.02 0.96 -5.36
N GLY A 290 6.80 0.06 -4.77
CA GLY A 290 8.26 0.09 -4.81
C GLY A 290 8.80 -0.04 -6.24
N GLY A 291 8.30 -1.02 -7.00
CA GLY A 291 8.70 -1.18 -8.41
C GLY A 291 8.38 0.04 -9.27
N ALA A 292 7.25 0.70 -9.01
CA ALA A 292 6.86 1.90 -9.72
C ALA A 292 7.68 3.14 -9.26
N ALA A 293 8.01 3.26 -7.97
CA ALA A 293 8.88 4.30 -7.45
C ALA A 293 10.30 4.19 -8.05
N LEU A 294 10.91 3.01 -8.08
CA LEU A 294 12.23 2.76 -8.66
C LEU A 294 12.32 3.16 -10.14
N THR A 295 11.21 3.18 -10.87
CA THR A 295 11.18 3.55 -12.30
C THR A 295 10.74 5.00 -12.55
N SER A 296 10.25 5.72 -11.55
CA SER A 296 9.70 7.08 -11.69
C SER A 296 10.32 8.09 -10.73
N THR A 297 9.89 8.12 -9.47
CA THR A 297 10.39 9.05 -8.45
C THR A 297 11.84 8.78 -8.06
N ASN A 298 12.30 7.56 -8.23
CA ASN A 298 13.56 7.04 -7.69
C ASN A 298 13.62 7.16 -6.16
N GLY A 299 12.45 7.04 -5.50
CA GLY A 299 12.27 7.21 -4.06
C GLY A 299 12.85 6.05 -3.24
N LEU A 300 14.13 5.72 -3.47
CA LEU A 300 14.81 4.60 -2.83
C LEU A 300 14.85 4.75 -1.31
N GLU A 301 15.04 5.94 -0.79
CA GLU A 301 15.03 6.25 0.65
C GLU A 301 13.71 5.86 1.30
N TYR A 302 12.57 6.14 0.66
CA TYR A 302 11.23 5.78 1.16
C TYR A 302 10.99 4.27 1.14
N ILE A 303 11.51 3.59 0.10
CA ILE A 303 11.43 2.13 0.00
C ILE A 303 12.28 1.49 1.10
N LEU A 304 13.54 1.92 1.25
CA LEU A 304 14.46 1.35 2.25
C LEU A 304 13.94 1.57 3.67
N GLY A 305 13.45 2.77 4.01
CA GLY A 305 12.89 3.05 5.32
C GLY A 305 11.60 2.24 5.58
N SER A 306 10.76 2.02 4.56
CA SER A 306 9.59 1.14 4.69
C SER A 306 9.98 -0.32 4.89
N LEU A 307 11.00 -0.80 4.17
CA LEU A 307 11.51 -2.18 4.31
C LEU A 307 12.17 -2.39 5.68
N GLU A 308 12.90 -1.39 6.19
CA GLU A 308 13.47 -1.41 7.53
C GLU A 308 12.38 -1.48 8.61
N LEU A 309 11.41 -0.58 8.54
CA LEU A 309 10.29 -0.55 9.48
C LEU A 309 9.52 -1.87 9.47
N LEU A 310 8.98 -2.26 8.32
CA LEU A 310 8.14 -3.45 8.18
C LEU A 310 8.90 -4.76 8.38
N GLY A 311 10.17 -4.82 7.98
CA GLY A 311 11.03 -5.98 8.18
C GLY A 311 11.30 -6.27 9.66
N SER A 312 11.31 -5.24 10.50
CA SER A 312 11.44 -5.40 11.96
C SER A 312 10.22 -6.05 12.61
N TYR A 313 9.07 -6.03 11.94
CA TYR A 313 7.81 -6.63 12.40
C TYR A 313 7.66 -8.11 12.00
N GLN A 314 8.77 -8.85 11.93
CA GLN A 314 8.73 -10.29 11.73
C GLN A 314 8.32 -11.01 13.01
N ALA A 315 7.40 -11.97 12.89
CA ALA A 315 7.00 -12.84 13.98
C ALA A 315 8.00 -14.00 14.19
N THR A 316 8.10 -14.50 15.39
CA THR A 316 8.99 -15.62 15.76
C THR A 316 8.86 -16.84 14.84
N PRO A 317 7.63 -17.27 14.40
CA PRO A 317 7.51 -18.37 13.44
C PRO A 317 8.12 -18.11 12.07
N GLY A 318 8.25 -16.84 11.64
CA GLY A 318 8.90 -16.45 10.38
C GLY A 318 8.10 -15.54 9.46
N PHE A 319 6.77 -15.48 9.56
CA PHE A 319 5.94 -14.56 8.75
C PHE A 319 6.04 -13.12 9.27
N PHE A 320 5.58 -12.17 8.47
CA PHE A 320 5.59 -10.75 8.82
C PHE A 320 4.21 -10.27 9.26
N ILE A 321 4.17 -9.33 10.20
CA ILE A 321 2.98 -8.53 10.46
C ILE A 321 2.86 -7.55 9.29
N PRO A 322 1.68 -7.46 8.64
CA PRO A 322 1.56 -6.81 7.33
C PRO A 322 1.65 -5.30 7.37
N THR A 323 1.54 -4.68 8.55
CA THR A 323 1.39 -3.22 8.70
C THR A 323 2.21 -2.67 9.84
N ALA A 324 2.66 -1.43 9.68
CA ALA A 324 3.23 -0.63 10.77
C ALA A 324 2.81 0.84 10.63
N LYS A 325 2.51 1.50 11.76
CA LYS A 325 2.34 2.96 11.74
C LYS A 325 3.69 3.62 11.50
N ILE A 326 3.73 4.60 10.61
CA ILE A 326 4.97 5.25 10.21
C ILE A 326 5.65 6.06 11.33
N GLN A 327 4.95 6.32 12.43
CA GLN A 327 5.47 6.95 13.64
C GLN A 327 6.20 5.96 14.57
N GLN A 328 6.21 4.66 14.25
CA GLN A 328 6.90 3.65 15.04
C GLN A 328 8.38 3.57 14.66
N GLU A 329 9.21 3.32 15.67
CA GLU A 329 10.60 2.90 15.44
C GLU A 329 10.64 1.43 15.02
N PRO A 330 11.63 1.02 14.23
CA PRO A 330 11.87 -0.39 13.98
C PRO A 330 12.06 -1.19 15.26
N LEU A 331 11.46 -2.36 15.35
CA LEU A 331 11.55 -3.22 16.53
C LEU A 331 12.97 -3.81 16.68
N ALA A 332 13.46 -3.87 17.89
CA ALA A 332 14.79 -4.44 18.20
C ALA A 332 14.80 -5.98 18.22
N SER A 333 13.64 -6.63 18.24
CA SER A 333 13.52 -8.10 18.31
C SER A 333 12.21 -8.57 17.68
N PRO A 334 12.17 -9.82 17.15
CA PRO A 334 10.95 -10.39 16.57
C PRO A 334 9.79 -10.42 17.57
N LEU A 335 8.58 -10.38 17.01
CA LEU A 335 7.34 -10.45 17.78
C LEU A 335 7.02 -11.91 18.15
N ASP A 336 6.72 -12.16 19.41
CA ASP A 336 6.25 -13.47 19.88
C ASP A 336 4.72 -13.58 19.69
N VAL A 337 4.32 -13.68 18.41
CA VAL A 337 2.92 -13.81 18.01
C VAL A 337 2.76 -14.92 16.98
N ASN A 338 1.60 -15.55 16.97
CA ASN A 338 1.28 -16.64 16.05
C ASN A 338 0.02 -16.32 15.22
N ILE A 339 -0.09 -15.07 14.76
CA ILE A 339 -1.18 -14.59 13.91
C ILE A 339 -0.68 -13.42 13.06
N THR A 340 -1.04 -13.39 11.78
CA THR A 340 -0.72 -12.27 10.89
C THR A 340 -1.96 -11.60 10.30
N GLY A 341 -3.02 -12.35 10.07
CA GLY A 341 -4.26 -11.85 9.47
C GLY A 341 -4.20 -11.62 7.95
N LEU A 342 -3.04 -11.32 7.37
CA LEU A 342 -2.84 -11.05 5.93
C LEU A 342 -1.60 -11.78 5.43
N LEU A 343 -1.64 -13.11 5.38
CA LEU A 343 -0.48 -13.93 5.06
C LEU A 343 0.10 -13.68 3.67
N GLY A 344 -0.75 -13.43 2.66
CA GLY A 344 -0.28 -13.12 1.31
C GLY A 344 0.73 -11.97 1.29
N TYR A 345 0.54 -11.01 2.15
CA TYR A 345 1.39 -9.83 2.31
C TYR A 345 2.84 -10.16 2.75
N SER A 346 3.04 -11.27 3.47
CA SER A 346 4.39 -11.72 3.84
C SER A 346 5.20 -12.16 2.62
N PHE A 347 4.59 -12.86 1.66
CA PHE A 347 5.26 -13.25 0.41
C PHE A 347 5.54 -12.05 -0.49
N ASN A 348 4.59 -11.11 -0.63
CA ASN A 348 4.80 -9.89 -1.40
C ASN A 348 5.93 -9.03 -0.81
N PHE A 349 6.10 -9.03 0.50
CA PHE A 349 7.23 -8.35 1.14
C PHE A 349 8.57 -8.92 0.68
N LEU A 350 8.68 -10.25 0.56
CA LEU A 350 9.89 -10.89 0.01
C LEU A 350 10.17 -10.43 -1.43
N ASN A 351 9.14 -10.26 -2.26
CA ASN A 351 9.27 -9.76 -3.63
C ASN A 351 9.78 -8.31 -3.64
N ALA A 352 9.30 -7.47 -2.73
CA ALA A 352 9.76 -6.08 -2.58
C ALA A 352 11.24 -6.03 -2.17
N LEU A 353 11.69 -6.88 -1.24
CA LEU A 353 13.10 -7.03 -0.86
C LEU A 353 13.96 -7.43 -2.06
N ALA A 354 13.56 -8.48 -2.79
CA ALA A 354 14.27 -8.97 -3.96
C ALA A 354 14.36 -7.93 -5.08
N SER A 355 13.25 -7.23 -5.39
CA SER A 355 13.21 -6.17 -6.39
C SER A 355 14.12 -5.00 -6.02
N THR A 356 14.15 -4.60 -4.74
CA THR A 356 15.04 -3.57 -4.23
C THR A 356 16.50 -3.99 -4.34
N TYR A 357 16.83 -5.23 -3.99
CA TYR A 357 18.18 -5.78 -4.18
C TYR A 357 18.60 -5.81 -5.66
N MET A 358 17.73 -6.27 -6.54
CA MET A 358 18.01 -6.26 -7.99
C MET A 358 18.29 -4.85 -8.51
N HIS A 359 17.60 -3.84 -7.98
CA HIS A 359 17.83 -2.45 -8.35
C HIS A 359 19.13 -1.90 -7.77
N THR A 360 19.42 -2.16 -6.49
CA THR A 360 20.57 -1.54 -5.77
C THR A 360 21.87 -2.30 -5.91
N GLY A 361 21.83 -3.63 -5.93
CA GLY A 361 22.99 -4.50 -5.81
C GLY A 361 23.75 -4.34 -4.49
N ASP A 362 23.07 -3.86 -3.44
CA ASP A 362 23.67 -3.67 -2.12
C ASP A 362 23.77 -4.99 -1.37
N LEU A 363 24.99 -5.53 -1.31
CA LEU A 363 25.24 -6.81 -0.64
C LEU A 363 24.98 -6.73 0.86
N ALA A 364 25.24 -5.59 1.51
CA ALA A 364 24.98 -5.45 2.94
C ALA A 364 23.46 -5.51 3.24
N PHE A 365 22.62 -4.93 2.37
CA PHE A 365 21.19 -5.09 2.41
C PHE A 365 20.76 -6.56 2.22
N ALA A 366 21.37 -7.27 1.27
CA ALA A 366 21.08 -8.69 1.06
C ALA A 366 21.47 -9.55 2.28
N GLU A 367 22.64 -9.30 2.86
CA GLU A 367 23.11 -9.99 4.08
C GLU A 367 22.21 -9.70 5.28
N GLN A 368 21.74 -8.46 5.43
CA GLN A 368 20.83 -8.05 6.51
C GLN A 368 19.50 -8.82 6.43
N PHE A 369 18.88 -8.87 5.25
CA PHE A 369 17.54 -9.45 5.10
C PHE A 369 17.53 -10.97 4.79
N SER A 370 18.66 -11.56 4.43
CA SER A 370 18.74 -13.01 4.14
C SER A 370 18.21 -13.89 5.27
N PRO A 371 18.52 -13.68 6.55
CA PRO A 371 17.94 -14.47 7.65
C PRO A 371 16.41 -14.33 7.75
N HIS A 372 15.88 -13.14 7.50
CA HIS A 372 14.44 -12.85 7.51
C HIS A 372 13.70 -13.57 6.39
N ILE A 373 14.26 -13.54 5.17
CA ILE A 373 13.75 -14.27 4.01
C ILE A 373 13.76 -15.78 4.27
N GLN A 374 14.87 -16.31 4.78
CA GLN A 374 15.00 -17.73 5.11
C GLN A 374 13.96 -18.16 6.14
N ALA A 375 13.77 -17.39 7.23
CA ALA A 375 12.78 -17.69 8.26
C ALA A 375 11.35 -17.77 7.69
N MET A 376 10.96 -16.84 6.81
CA MET A 376 9.65 -16.86 6.16
C MET A 376 9.49 -18.07 5.22
N LEU A 377 10.50 -18.35 4.39
CA LEU A 377 10.45 -19.46 3.44
C LEU A 377 10.49 -20.82 4.15
N ASP A 378 11.23 -20.93 5.26
CA ASP A 378 11.30 -22.16 6.06
C ASP A 378 10.01 -22.39 6.85
N TRP A 379 9.39 -21.33 7.36
CA TRP A 379 8.05 -21.42 7.94
C TRP A 379 7.03 -21.89 6.90
N ALA A 380 7.04 -21.33 5.69
CA ALA A 380 6.13 -21.74 4.61
C ALA A 380 6.33 -23.22 4.23
N ASP A 381 7.58 -23.69 4.16
CA ASP A 381 7.88 -25.11 3.90
C ASP A 381 7.33 -26.01 5.02
N SER A 382 7.38 -25.58 6.27
CA SER A 382 6.83 -26.31 7.43
C SER A 382 5.30 -26.45 7.41
N GLN A 383 4.61 -25.60 6.66
CA GLN A 383 3.15 -25.64 6.45
C GLN A 383 2.77 -26.48 5.21
N THR A 384 3.73 -27.07 4.51
CA THR A 384 3.51 -27.81 3.26
C THR A 384 3.02 -29.23 3.54
N LEU A 385 1.99 -29.66 2.84
CA LEU A 385 1.44 -31.01 2.90
C LEU A 385 2.34 -32.03 2.18
N GLU A 386 2.07 -33.33 2.36
CA GLU A 386 2.82 -34.41 1.70
C GLU A 386 2.79 -34.34 0.15
N ASN A 387 1.70 -33.76 -0.41
CA ASN A 387 1.58 -33.54 -1.85
C ASN A 387 2.39 -32.35 -2.37
N GLY A 388 3.10 -31.64 -1.50
CA GLY A 388 3.96 -30.52 -1.82
C GLY A 388 3.24 -29.16 -1.90
N LEU A 389 1.95 -29.07 -1.55
CA LEU A 389 1.19 -27.82 -1.55
C LEU A 389 1.21 -27.15 -0.17
N PHE A 390 1.41 -25.84 -0.19
CA PHE A 390 1.29 -24.99 0.99
C PHE A 390 -0.17 -24.96 1.47
N ASN A 391 -0.38 -25.13 2.78
CA ASN A 391 -1.69 -25.26 3.40
C ASN A 391 -1.87 -24.25 4.54
N ILE A 392 -3.00 -23.55 4.54
CA ILE A 392 -3.40 -22.67 5.63
C ILE A 392 -4.23 -23.47 6.63
N SER A 393 -3.59 -23.91 7.72
CA SER A 393 -4.25 -24.70 8.77
C SER A 393 -5.20 -23.90 9.65
N GLN A 394 -5.02 -22.57 9.73
CA GLN A 394 -5.84 -21.68 10.56
C GLN A 394 -6.40 -20.55 9.71
N ILE A 395 -7.71 -20.33 9.78
CA ILE A 395 -8.41 -19.29 9.02
C ILE A 395 -7.91 -17.87 9.33
N SER A 396 -7.35 -17.65 10.51
CA SER A 396 -6.74 -16.37 10.90
C SER A 396 -5.51 -15.97 10.06
N PHE A 397 -4.92 -16.91 9.32
CA PHE A 397 -3.85 -16.63 8.35
C PHE A 397 -4.38 -16.33 6.95
N GLY A 398 -5.61 -16.73 6.62
CA GLY A 398 -6.17 -16.73 5.28
C GLY A 398 -6.60 -15.37 4.71
N GLY A 399 -6.12 -14.27 5.28
CA GLY A 399 -6.38 -12.91 4.79
C GLY A 399 -5.37 -12.46 3.74
N ASP A 400 -5.80 -11.47 2.95
CA ASP A 400 -5.02 -10.83 1.91
C ASP A 400 -5.58 -9.44 1.57
N TRP A 401 -5.15 -8.82 0.45
CA TRP A 401 -5.61 -7.50 -0.01
C TRP A 401 -7.14 -7.35 -0.05
N ASN A 402 -7.87 -8.42 -0.29
CA ASN A 402 -9.33 -8.49 -0.32
C ASN A 402 -9.93 -8.81 1.07
N TYR A 403 -9.51 -8.10 2.09
CA TYR A 403 -9.90 -8.30 3.51
C TYR A 403 -11.43 -8.26 3.76
N TYR A 404 -12.20 -7.77 2.82
CA TYR A 404 -13.67 -7.71 2.83
C TYR A 404 -14.36 -8.98 2.31
N ASP A 405 -13.60 -9.91 1.78
CA ASP A 405 -14.08 -11.22 1.34
C ASP A 405 -13.92 -12.28 2.44
N PRO A 406 -14.55 -13.45 2.29
CA PRO A 406 -14.34 -14.54 3.23
C PRO A 406 -12.84 -14.91 3.34
N ALA A 407 -12.34 -15.02 4.57
CA ALA A 407 -11.00 -15.53 4.81
C ALA A 407 -10.87 -16.97 4.32
N GLN A 408 -9.71 -17.34 3.76
CA GLN A 408 -9.47 -18.61 3.12
C GLN A 408 -8.62 -19.53 4.02
N ALA A 409 -8.94 -20.81 4.02
CA ALA A 409 -8.17 -21.86 4.68
C ALA A 409 -8.03 -23.06 3.76
N GLY A 410 -7.16 -24.01 4.09
CA GLY A 410 -6.85 -25.14 3.23
C GLY A 410 -5.78 -24.81 2.18
N VAL A 411 -5.82 -25.50 1.07
CA VAL A 411 -4.92 -25.27 -0.07
C VAL A 411 -5.51 -24.21 -0.97
N VAL A 412 -4.97 -23.00 -0.91
CA VAL A 412 -5.42 -21.85 -1.71
C VAL A 412 -4.39 -21.56 -2.80
N THR A 413 -4.83 -21.49 -4.05
CA THR A 413 -3.93 -21.30 -5.20
C THR A 413 -3.09 -20.03 -5.06
N LYS A 414 -3.69 -18.92 -4.69
CA LYS A 414 -2.98 -17.65 -4.54
C LYS A 414 -1.76 -17.74 -3.63
N PHE A 415 -1.91 -18.32 -2.44
CA PHE A 415 -0.78 -18.40 -1.50
C PHE A 415 0.30 -19.37 -1.96
N ASN A 416 -0.07 -20.43 -2.71
CA ASN A 416 0.87 -21.35 -3.34
C ASN A 416 1.68 -20.68 -4.45
N VAL A 417 1.04 -19.90 -5.32
CA VAL A 417 1.76 -19.20 -6.41
C VAL A 417 2.57 -18.01 -5.88
N LEU A 418 2.11 -17.33 -4.83
CA LEU A 418 2.90 -16.30 -4.13
C LEU A 418 4.17 -16.89 -3.52
N TYR A 419 4.06 -18.05 -2.86
CA TYR A 419 5.21 -18.75 -2.31
C TYR A 419 6.19 -19.16 -3.41
N ALA A 420 5.69 -19.72 -4.53
CA ALA A 420 6.53 -20.07 -5.68
C ALA A 420 7.24 -18.83 -6.28
N TYR A 421 6.52 -17.71 -6.40
CA TYR A 421 7.07 -16.46 -6.91
C TYR A 421 8.13 -15.88 -5.96
N ALA A 422 7.89 -15.87 -4.66
CA ALA A 422 8.87 -15.44 -3.67
C ALA A 422 10.16 -16.30 -3.68
N LEU A 423 10.02 -17.63 -3.80
CA LEU A 423 11.17 -18.54 -3.96
C LEU A 423 12.00 -18.20 -5.22
N GLN A 424 11.33 -17.84 -6.33
CA GLN A 424 11.98 -17.44 -7.58
C GLN A 424 12.72 -16.11 -7.44
N GLU A 425 12.02 -15.07 -6.98
CA GLU A 425 12.56 -13.71 -6.91
C GLU A 425 13.69 -13.55 -5.89
N CYS A 426 13.60 -14.22 -4.74
CA CYS A 426 14.63 -14.17 -3.71
C CYS A 426 15.89 -14.98 -4.00
N HIS A 427 15.88 -15.84 -5.03
CA HIS A 427 16.98 -16.78 -5.31
C HIS A 427 18.34 -16.09 -5.42
N GLN A 428 18.44 -15.04 -6.23
CA GLN A 428 19.71 -14.33 -6.46
C GLN A 428 20.19 -13.63 -5.18
N MET A 429 19.28 -12.94 -4.47
CA MET A 429 19.59 -12.25 -3.23
C MET A 429 20.12 -13.21 -2.15
N LEU A 430 19.47 -14.38 -2.00
CA LEU A 430 19.90 -15.41 -1.06
C LEU A 430 21.27 -16.01 -1.44
N ALA A 431 21.50 -16.26 -2.73
CA ALA A 431 22.77 -16.79 -3.23
C ALA A 431 23.93 -15.81 -2.97
N ASP A 432 23.73 -14.53 -3.26
CA ASP A 432 24.75 -13.49 -3.09
C ASP A 432 25.04 -13.24 -1.61
N ALA A 433 24.03 -13.35 -0.74
CA ALA A 433 24.18 -13.28 0.72
C ALA A 433 24.76 -14.57 1.35
N GLY A 434 25.18 -15.56 0.53
CA GLY A 434 25.84 -16.79 1.00
C GLY A 434 24.92 -17.86 1.58
N ALA A 435 23.59 -17.73 1.43
CA ALA A 435 22.65 -18.78 1.82
C ALA A 435 22.72 -19.98 0.85
N ASN A 436 22.27 -21.15 1.33
CA ASN A 436 22.18 -22.33 0.45
C ASN A 436 20.98 -22.24 -0.50
N ALA A 437 21.11 -21.41 -1.53
CA ALA A 437 20.05 -21.14 -2.51
C ALA A 437 19.54 -22.40 -3.24
N THR A 438 20.35 -23.48 -3.31
CA THR A 438 19.94 -24.75 -3.94
C THR A 438 18.72 -25.38 -3.25
N VAL A 439 18.61 -25.28 -1.94
CA VAL A 439 17.45 -25.80 -1.19
C VAL A 439 16.17 -25.12 -1.64
N TYR A 440 16.18 -23.79 -1.76
CA TYR A 440 15.03 -23.00 -2.18
C TYR A 440 14.67 -23.24 -3.65
N GLN A 441 15.66 -23.44 -4.51
CA GLN A 441 15.42 -23.82 -5.91
C GLN A 441 14.76 -25.21 -6.03
N GLN A 442 15.17 -26.18 -5.21
CA GLN A 442 14.53 -27.51 -5.16
C GLN A 442 13.09 -27.42 -4.64
N ARG A 443 12.83 -26.58 -3.62
CA ARG A 443 11.46 -26.32 -3.14
C ARG A 443 10.60 -25.71 -4.25
N LEU A 444 11.10 -24.71 -4.97
CA LEU A 444 10.41 -24.11 -6.11
C LEU A 444 10.02 -25.14 -7.15
N GLY A 445 10.96 -26.02 -7.53
CA GLY A 445 10.69 -27.09 -8.52
C GLY A 445 9.57 -28.03 -8.07
N ARG A 446 9.60 -28.47 -6.81
CA ARG A 446 8.55 -29.35 -6.24
C ARG A 446 7.20 -28.63 -6.17
N LEU A 447 7.19 -27.39 -5.70
CA LEU A 447 5.97 -26.60 -5.54
C LEU A 447 5.30 -26.29 -6.88
N ARG A 448 6.07 -25.95 -7.92
CA ARG A 448 5.54 -25.74 -9.28
C ARG A 448 4.81 -26.99 -9.80
N LEU A 449 5.43 -28.16 -9.68
CA LEU A 449 4.81 -29.42 -10.06
C LEU A 449 3.56 -29.73 -9.23
N ALA A 450 3.60 -29.46 -7.92
CA ALA A 450 2.46 -29.70 -7.04
C ALA A 450 1.27 -28.80 -7.39
N ILE A 451 1.50 -27.51 -7.65
CA ILE A 451 0.46 -26.57 -8.08
C ILE A 451 -0.15 -27.02 -9.41
N ASP A 452 0.69 -27.30 -10.39
CA ASP A 452 0.25 -27.63 -11.75
C ASP A 452 -0.57 -28.92 -11.80
N ASN A 453 -0.16 -29.94 -11.03
CA ASN A 453 -0.84 -31.23 -10.99
C ASN A 453 -2.15 -31.25 -10.17
N ASN A 454 -2.30 -30.36 -9.19
CA ASN A 454 -3.41 -30.48 -8.23
C ASN A 454 -4.40 -29.32 -8.27
N LEU A 455 -4.02 -28.16 -8.81
CA LEU A 455 -4.87 -26.97 -8.79
C LEU A 455 -5.32 -26.50 -10.18
N TRP A 456 -4.81 -27.11 -11.25
CA TRP A 456 -5.29 -26.86 -12.61
C TRP A 456 -6.67 -27.51 -12.82
N ASN A 457 -7.54 -26.80 -13.54
CA ASN A 457 -8.84 -27.33 -13.97
C ASN A 457 -9.04 -27.06 -15.47
N ASP A 458 -9.11 -28.14 -16.25
CA ASP A 458 -9.24 -28.09 -17.71
C ASP A 458 -10.54 -27.45 -18.18
N ASP A 459 -11.65 -27.59 -17.42
CA ASP A 459 -12.97 -27.06 -17.80
C ASP A 459 -12.99 -25.53 -17.77
N ILE A 460 -12.24 -24.93 -16.84
CA ILE A 460 -12.12 -23.47 -16.74
C ILE A 460 -10.89 -22.92 -17.47
N GLY A 461 -9.91 -23.80 -17.78
CA GLY A 461 -8.64 -23.41 -18.42
C GLY A 461 -7.78 -22.51 -17.54
N ALA A 462 -7.79 -22.72 -16.23
CA ALA A 462 -7.12 -21.92 -15.22
C ALA A 462 -6.83 -22.72 -13.94
N TYR A 463 -6.00 -22.19 -13.07
CA TYR A 463 -5.87 -22.69 -11.71
C TYR A 463 -7.08 -22.25 -10.89
N CYS A 464 -7.74 -23.20 -10.25
CA CYS A 464 -8.91 -22.97 -9.41
C CYS A 464 -8.60 -22.08 -8.20
N LEU A 465 -9.63 -21.56 -7.51
CA LEU A 465 -9.43 -20.72 -6.34
C LEU A 465 -8.72 -21.46 -5.21
N SER A 466 -9.18 -22.68 -4.93
CA SER A 466 -8.67 -23.52 -3.84
C SER A 466 -9.07 -24.98 -4.05
N ASP A 467 -8.60 -25.88 -3.20
CA ASP A 467 -9.03 -27.27 -3.15
C ASP A 467 -10.53 -27.45 -2.80
N SER A 468 -11.16 -26.43 -2.24
CA SER A 468 -12.60 -26.42 -1.88
C SER A 468 -13.49 -25.71 -2.90
N ILE A 469 -12.95 -24.79 -3.70
CA ILE A 469 -13.66 -24.09 -4.79
C ILE A 469 -12.88 -24.35 -6.08
N THR A 470 -13.25 -25.40 -6.79
CA THR A 470 -12.51 -25.90 -7.94
C THR A 470 -13.09 -25.49 -9.29
N ASP A 471 -14.30 -24.93 -9.32
CA ASP A 471 -15.03 -24.49 -10.52
C ASP A 471 -14.87 -23.00 -10.82
N GLY A 472 -14.18 -22.26 -9.96
CA GLY A 472 -13.92 -20.83 -10.10
C GLY A 472 -12.49 -20.45 -9.82
N TYR A 473 -12.08 -19.24 -10.18
CA TYR A 473 -10.68 -18.79 -10.11
C TYR A 473 -10.56 -17.29 -9.76
N ALA A 474 -9.36 -16.92 -9.29
CA ALA A 474 -8.97 -15.55 -9.00
C ALA A 474 -8.05 -14.99 -10.08
N GLN A 475 -8.19 -13.68 -10.37
CA GLN A 475 -7.38 -12.94 -11.33
C GLN A 475 -5.90 -12.95 -10.99
N ASP A 476 -5.57 -12.53 -9.78
CA ASP A 476 -4.20 -12.38 -9.30
C ASP A 476 -3.46 -13.72 -9.20
N ALA A 477 -4.13 -14.77 -8.68
CA ALA A 477 -3.56 -16.11 -8.60
C ALA A 477 -3.12 -16.64 -9.97
N ASN A 478 -3.95 -16.46 -11.00
CA ASN A 478 -3.66 -16.92 -12.36
C ASN A 478 -2.63 -16.06 -13.09
N ALA A 479 -2.65 -14.74 -12.86
CA ALA A 479 -1.60 -13.86 -13.36
C ALA A 479 -0.23 -14.21 -12.74
N MET A 480 -0.19 -14.42 -11.42
CA MET A 480 1.03 -14.83 -10.73
C MET A 480 1.47 -16.25 -11.06
N ALA A 481 0.55 -17.14 -11.41
CA ALA A 481 0.90 -18.48 -11.91
C ALA A 481 1.78 -18.39 -13.17
N ILE A 482 1.46 -17.48 -14.09
CA ILE A 482 2.30 -17.20 -15.27
C ILE A 482 3.67 -16.66 -14.84
N LEU A 483 3.71 -15.67 -13.95
CA LEU A 483 4.95 -15.03 -13.51
C LEU A 483 5.86 -15.98 -12.72
N ALA A 484 5.29 -16.84 -11.89
CA ALA A 484 6.00 -17.84 -11.13
C ALA A 484 6.37 -19.10 -11.97
N GLY A 485 5.90 -19.20 -13.22
CA GLY A 485 6.17 -20.33 -14.10
C GLY A 485 5.69 -21.66 -13.53
N VAL A 486 4.49 -21.69 -12.94
CA VAL A 486 3.93 -22.90 -12.33
C VAL A 486 3.25 -23.81 -13.37
N ASN A 487 2.90 -23.28 -14.54
CA ASN A 487 2.32 -24.00 -15.67
C ASN A 487 3.39 -24.81 -16.41
N VAL A 488 3.83 -25.88 -15.79
CA VAL A 488 4.93 -26.74 -16.29
C VAL A 488 4.46 -27.77 -17.31
N ASP A 489 3.21 -28.21 -17.25
CA ASP A 489 2.61 -29.05 -18.28
C ASP A 489 2.38 -28.24 -19.57
N PRO A 490 2.88 -28.67 -20.72
CA PRO A 490 2.69 -27.98 -21.99
C PRO A 490 1.23 -27.75 -22.40
N THR A 491 0.28 -28.54 -21.87
CA THR A 491 -1.15 -28.38 -22.12
C THR A 491 -1.76 -27.23 -21.29
N HIS A 492 -1.17 -26.90 -20.15
CA HIS A 492 -1.56 -25.78 -19.29
C HIS A 492 -0.90 -24.47 -19.77
N SER A 493 -1.19 -24.08 -21.00
CA SER A 493 -0.46 -23.01 -21.67
C SER A 493 -0.77 -21.62 -21.09
N THR A 494 0.23 -20.75 -21.11
CA THR A 494 0.06 -19.31 -20.79
C THR A 494 -1.08 -18.68 -21.60
N ALA A 495 -1.24 -19.05 -22.86
CA ALA A 495 -2.31 -18.53 -23.71
C ALA A 495 -3.70 -18.96 -23.19
N THR A 496 -3.84 -20.19 -22.69
CA THR A 496 -5.08 -20.69 -22.07
C THR A 496 -5.41 -19.90 -20.81
N ILE A 497 -4.42 -19.70 -19.93
CA ILE A 497 -4.61 -18.89 -18.70
C ILE A 497 -5.02 -17.45 -19.04
N LEU A 498 -4.33 -16.80 -19.98
CA LEU A 498 -4.69 -15.44 -20.43
C LEU A 498 -6.11 -15.37 -21.02
N SER A 499 -6.52 -16.39 -21.79
CA SER A 499 -7.88 -16.48 -22.30
C SER A 499 -8.93 -16.58 -21.19
N SER A 500 -8.60 -17.24 -20.08
CA SER A 500 -9.50 -17.31 -18.92
C SER A 500 -9.50 -15.98 -18.14
N LEU A 501 -8.37 -15.31 -18.02
CA LEU A 501 -8.30 -13.96 -17.46
C LEU A 501 -9.09 -12.93 -18.29
N ASP A 502 -9.10 -13.06 -19.61
CA ASP A 502 -9.91 -12.20 -20.49
C ASP A 502 -11.43 -12.34 -20.22
N LYS A 503 -11.91 -13.50 -19.70
CA LYS A 503 -13.31 -13.69 -19.33
C LYS A 503 -13.73 -12.85 -18.10
N LEU A 504 -12.78 -12.39 -17.29
CA LEU A 504 -13.04 -11.51 -16.15
C LEU A 504 -13.29 -10.04 -16.55
N LEU A 505 -12.99 -9.68 -17.80
CA LEU A 505 -13.07 -8.30 -18.26
C LEU A 505 -14.51 -7.78 -18.30
N THR A 506 -14.68 -6.61 -17.68
CA THR A 506 -15.88 -5.77 -17.78
C THR A 506 -15.52 -4.48 -18.53
N PRO A 507 -16.49 -3.63 -18.91
CA PRO A 507 -16.18 -2.32 -19.49
C PRO A 507 -15.27 -1.42 -18.62
N SER A 508 -15.24 -1.66 -17.30
CA SER A 508 -14.49 -0.85 -16.31
C SER A 508 -13.18 -1.50 -15.86
N GLY A 509 -12.86 -2.69 -16.35
CA GLY A 509 -11.68 -3.48 -15.96
C GLY A 509 -12.04 -4.92 -15.58
N PRO A 510 -11.06 -5.74 -15.24
CA PRO A 510 -11.31 -7.13 -14.88
C PRO A 510 -11.80 -7.26 -13.43
N LEU A 511 -12.79 -8.12 -13.22
CA LEU A 511 -13.18 -8.55 -11.88
C LEU A 511 -12.04 -9.35 -11.24
N ALA A 512 -11.91 -9.24 -9.92
CA ALA A 512 -10.90 -9.98 -9.18
C ALA A 512 -11.19 -11.50 -9.13
N PHE A 513 -12.45 -11.88 -9.32
CA PHE A 513 -12.90 -13.26 -9.22
C PHE A 513 -13.88 -13.64 -10.34
N SER A 514 -13.90 -14.93 -10.71
CA SER A 514 -14.88 -15.47 -11.64
C SER A 514 -16.29 -15.49 -11.04
N SER A 515 -17.32 -15.64 -11.89
CA SER A 515 -18.73 -15.65 -11.49
C SER A 515 -19.05 -16.71 -10.43
N GLU A 516 -18.41 -17.86 -10.48
CA GLU A 516 -18.57 -18.98 -9.57
C GLU A 516 -18.08 -18.61 -8.15
N VAL A 517 -16.91 -17.93 -8.09
CA VAL A 517 -16.35 -17.44 -6.84
C VAL A 517 -17.21 -16.32 -6.26
N ILE A 518 -17.71 -15.41 -7.09
CA ILE A 518 -18.65 -14.37 -6.65
C ILE A 518 -19.95 -15.01 -6.12
N ALA A 519 -20.46 -16.05 -6.78
CA ALA A 519 -21.62 -16.80 -6.29
C ALA A 519 -21.37 -17.52 -4.95
N ALA A 520 -20.12 -17.84 -4.64
CA ALA A 520 -19.69 -18.37 -3.35
C ALA A 520 -19.54 -17.32 -2.24
N GLY A 521 -19.89 -16.05 -2.50
CA GLY A 521 -19.93 -14.98 -1.50
C GLY A 521 -18.80 -13.95 -1.56
N TYR A 522 -17.94 -14.00 -2.59
CA TYR A 522 -16.90 -13.00 -2.81
C TYR A 522 -17.45 -11.75 -3.52
N GLN A 523 -16.80 -10.62 -3.30
CA GLN A 523 -17.23 -9.35 -3.89
C GLN A 523 -16.89 -9.27 -5.38
N SER A 524 -17.75 -8.58 -6.13
CA SER A 524 -17.57 -8.32 -7.56
C SER A 524 -16.81 -7.01 -7.82
N TYR A 525 -15.68 -6.81 -7.11
CA TYR A 525 -14.87 -5.61 -7.24
C TYR A 525 -13.75 -5.78 -8.28
N ILE A 526 -13.29 -4.63 -8.78
CA ILE A 526 -12.13 -4.51 -9.66
C ILE A 526 -10.97 -3.99 -8.82
N SER A 527 -9.87 -4.74 -8.78
CA SER A 527 -8.68 -4.42 -8.01
C SER A 527 -7.54 -3.96 -8.91
N PRO A 528 -7.11 -2.70 -8.84
CA PRO A 528 -5.90 -2.25 -9.53
C PRO A 528 -4.64 -2.98 -9.05
N TYR A 529 -4.60 -3.42 -7.79
CA TYR A 529 -3.52 -4.25 -7.25
C TYR A 529 -3.41 -5.58 -7.99
N ALA A 530 -4.49 -6.39 -8.02
CA ALA A 530 -4.54 -7.66 -8.74
C ALA A 530 -4.30 -7.47 -10.25
N SER A 531 -4.84 -6.39 -10.81
CA SER A 531 -4.68 -6.03 -12.22
C SER A 531 -3.25 -5.60 -12.57
N SER A 532 -2.45 -5.14 -11.61
CA SER A 532 -1.03 -4.84 -11.84
C SER A 532 -0.23 -6.10 -12.14
N TYR A 533 -0.48 -7.20 -11.42
CA TYR A 533 0.10 -8.51 -11.75
C TYR A 533 -0.41 -9.05 -13.09
N HIS A 534 -1.70 -8.88 -13.38
CA HIS A 534 -2.28 -9.27 -14.66
C HIS A 534 -1.63 -8.51 -15.82
N LEU A 535 -1.43 -7.19 -15.68
CA LEU A 535 -0.71 -6.38 -16.68
C LEU A 535 0.73 -6.86 -16.87
N ARG A 536 1.45 -7.12 -15.78
CA ARG A 536 2.82 -7.67 -15.82
C ARG A 536 2.86 -9.02 -16.53
N ALA A 537 1.93 -9.93 -16.22
CA ALA A 537 1.85 -11.25 -16.85
C ALA A 537 1.56 -11.17 -18.36
N THR A 538 0.65 -10.29 -18.79
CA THR A 538 0.35 -10.09 -20.22
C THR A 538 1.55 -9.53 -20.96
N LEU A 539 2.25 -8.55 -20.40
CA LEU A 539 3.46 -7.97 -21.01
C LEU A 539 4.61 -8.98 -21.04
N ALA A 540 4.87 -9.70 -19.96
CA ALA A 540 5.89 -10.75 -19.90
C ALA A 540 5.63 -11.86 -20.93
N SER A 541 4.38 -12.08 -21.29
CA SER A 541 3.95 -13.06 -22.30
C SER A 541 3.85 -12.52 -23.71
N ASN A 542 4.28 -11.27 -23.96
CA ASN A 542 4.11 -10.54 -25.25
C ASN A 542 2.65 -10.45 -25.72
N ALA A 543 1.66 -10.48 -24.82
CA ALA A 543 0.24 -10.36 -25.13
C ALA A 543 -0.20 -8.89 -25.21
N SER A 544 0.41 -8.14 -26.14
CA SER A 544 0.26 -6.69 -26.28
C SER A 544 -1.18 -6.21 -26.37
N LYS A 545 -2.07 -7.00 -27.02
CA LYS A 545 -3.48 -6.65 -27.16
C LYS A 545 -4.21 -6.67 -25.81
N SER A 546 -4.02 -7.73 -25.02
CA SER A 546 -4.61 -7.85 -23.68
C SER A 546 -4.05 -6.78 -22.73
N ALA A 547 -2.72 -6.49 -22.80
CA ALA A 547 -2.11 -5.43 -22.03
C ALA A 547 -2.72 -4.04 -22.31
N LEU A 548 -2.86 -3.68 -23.59
CA LEU A 548 -3.52 -2.42 -24.00
C LEU A 548 -4.98 -2.37 -23.55
N GLN A 549 -5.70 -3.48 -23.65
CA GLN A 549 -7.08 -3.55 -23.20
C GLN A 549 -7.20 -3.29 -21.70
N LEU A 550 -6.36 -3.89 -20.85
CA LEU A 550 -6.31 -3.62 -19.43
C LEU A 550 -6.02 -2.14 -19.13
N LEU A 551 -5.02 -1.56 -19.77
CA LEU A 551 -4.66 -0.14 -19.62
C LEU A 551 -5.83 0.78 -19.98
N ARG A 552 -6.54 0.48 -21.08
CA ARG A 552 -7.67 1.28 -21.56
C ARG A 552 -8.94 1.13 -20.71
N GLN A 553 -9.23 -0.06 -20.22
CA GLN A 553 -10.45 -0.28 -19.45
C GLN A 553 -10.33 0.16 -18.01
N LEU A 554 -9.19 -0.08 -17.35
CA LEU A 554 -9.03 0.19 -15.92
C LEU A 554 -8.36 1.52 -15.63
N TRP A 555 -7.17 1.79 -16.19
CA TRP A 555 -6.37 2.96 -15.79
C TRP A 555 -6.68 4.22 -16.59
N GLU A 556 -7.05 4.12 -17.87
CA GLU A 556 -7.45 5.28 -18.66
C GLU A 556 -8.61 6.06 -18.04
N PRO A 557 -9.72 5.44 -17.59
CA PRO A 557 -10.81 6.17 -16.93
C PRO A 557 -10.38 6.93 -15.68
N MET A 558 -9.47 6.38 -14.87
CA MET A 558 -8.90 7.06 -13.70
C MET A 558 -7.94 8.21 -14.09
N ALA A 559 -7.27 8.11 -15.24
CA ALA A 559 -6.38 9.14 -15.77
C ALA A 559 -7.13 10.22 -16.58
N ASN A 560 -8.38 9.99 -16.97
CA ASN A 560 -9.15 10.91 -17.80
C ASN A 560 -9.73 12.06 -16.99
N THR A 561 -9.33 13.31 -17.31
CA THR A 561 -9.82 14.54 -16.63
C THR A 561 -11.32 14.79 -16.78
N SER A 562 -11.97 14.16 -17.75
CA SER A 562 -13.42 14.26 -17.94
C SER A 562 -14.21 13.33 -17.02
N ASN A 563 -13.54 12.39 -16.32
CA ASN A 563 -14.20 11.52 -15.35
C ASN A 563 -14.64 12.36 -14.12
N ALA A 564 -15.91 12.25 -13.75
CA ALA A 564 -16.48 12.99 -12.62
C ALA A 564 -15.76 12.70 -11.28
N ASN A 565 -15.16 11.52 -11.14
CA ASN A 565 -14.40 11.11 -9.96
C ASN A 565 -12.89 11.40 -10.09
N TYR A 566 -12.42 12.00 -11.19
CA TYR A 566 -11.00 12.25 -11.42
C TYR A 566 -10.33 12.96 -10.26
N THR A 567 -9.21 12.39 -9.77
CA THR A 567 -8.39 12.94 -8.68
C THR A 567 -6.97 13.30 -9.11
N GLY A 568 -6.57 12.90 -10.31
CA GLY A 568 -5.18 13.00 -10.77
C GLY A 568 -4.26 11.92 -10.17
N THR A 569 -4.85 10.89 -9.60
CA THR A 569 -4.19 9.77 -8.92
C THR A 569 -4.96 8.48 -9.19
N PHE A 570 -4.34 7.31 -8.98
CA PHE A 570 -5.00 6.02 -9.08
C PHE A 570 -5.64 5.61 -7.77
N TRP A 571 -6.74 4.84 -7.86
CA TRP A 571 -7.62 4.51 -6.76
C TRP A 571 -7.40 3.10 -6.25
N GLU A 572 -7.78 2.88 -5.01
CA GLU A 572 -7.66 1.62 -4.29
C GLU A 572 -8.43 0.47 -4.95
N THR A 573 -9.73 0.69 -5.18
CA THR A 573 -10.68 -0.35 -5.63
C THR A 573 -11.84 0.31 -6.36
N LEU A 574 -12.37 -0.38 -7.39
CA LEU A 574 -13.53 0.07 -8.16
C LEU A 574 -14.67 -0.95 -8.09
N ASP A 575 -15.91 -0.47 -8.22
CA ASP A 575 -17.05 -1.32 -8.51
C ASP A 575 -17.14 -1.66 -10.02
N GLN A 576 -18.10 -2.48 -10.39
CA GLN A 576 -18.30 -2.90 -11.80
C GLN A 576 -18.64 -1.76 -12.74
N GLU A 577 -19.18 -0.66 -12.24
CA GLU A 577 -19.48 0.57 -12.99
C GLU A 577 -18.31 1.53 -13.07
N GLY A 578 -17.15 1.15 -12.51
CA GLY A 578 -15.92 1.96 -12.53
C GLY A 578 -15.93 3.14 -11.55
N ARG A 579 -16.74 3.06 -10.49
CA ARG A 579 -16.79 4.05 -9.42
C ARG A 579 -15.95 3.56 -8.22
N PRO A 580 -15.54 4.47 -7.31
CA PRO A 580 -14.91 4.08 -6.05
C PRO A 580 -15.76 3.09 -5.25
N ALA A 581 -15.25 1.86 -5.01
CA ALA A 581 -16.05 0.74 -4.50
C ALA A 581 -16.57 0.95 -3.06
N PHE A 582 -15.81 1.68 -2.22
CA PHE A 582 -16.17 1.95 -0.82
C PHE A 582 -16.75 3.36 -0.63
N GLY A 583 -17.26 3.98 -1.70
CA GLY A 583 -17.81 5.33 -1.65
C GLY A 583 -16.81 6.35 -1.10
N LEU A 584 -17.22 7.13 -0.10
CA LEU A 584 -16.38 8.17 0.50
C LEU A 584 -15.15 7.64 1.27
N THR A 585 -15.11 6.37 1.60
CA THR A 585 -13.99 5.75 2.32
C THR A 585 -12.95 5.12 1.41
N THR A 586 -13.20 5.03 0.10
CA THR A 586 -12.20 4.57 -0.88
C THR A 586 -10.99 5.52 -0.88
N SER A 587 -9.78 4.96 -0.81
CA SER A 587 -8.56 5.74 -1.03
C SER A 587 -8.44 6.09 -2.52
N LEU A 588 -8.60 7.36 -2.86
CA LEU A 588 -8.52 7.86 -4.23
C LEU A 588 -7.10 8.29 -4.65
N CYS A 589 -6.11 7.96 -3.84
CA CYS A 589 -4.69 7.97 -4.14
C CYS A 589 -4.09 6.78 -3.40
N HIS A 590 -3.71 5.71 -4.11
CA HIS A 590 -3.29 4.45 -3.51
C HIS A 590 -2.12 3.85 -4.28
N GLY A 591 -0.96 3.69 -3.61
CA GLY A 591 0.31 3.31 -4.23
C GLY A 591 0.26 1.99 -5.00
N TRP A 592 -0.47 0.99 -4.49
CA TRP A 592 -0.62 -0.31 -5.14
C TRP A 592 -1.29 -0.30 -6.53
N ALA A 593 -1.93 0.82 -6.89
CA ALA A 593 -2.57 0.98 -8.20
C ALA A 593 -1.63 1.52 -9.29
N ALA A 594 -0.37 1.85 -8.94
CA ALA A 594 0.59 2.49 -9.84
C ALA A 594 1.39 1.49 -10.71
N GLY A 595 1.00 0.23 -10.77
CA GLY A 595 1.67 -0.80 -11.59
C GLY A 595 2.00 -0.39 -13.02
N PRO A 596 1.10 0.26 -13.80
CA PRO A 596 1.41 0.69 -15.15
C PRO A 596 2.65 1.58 -15.30
N THR A 597 3.00 2.35 -14.27
CA THR A 597 4.19 3.21 -14.29
C THR A 597 5.48 2.39 -14.39
N ALA A 598 5.57 1.31 -13.61
CA ALA A 598 6.69 0.37 -13.71
C ALA A 598 6.65 -0.42 -15.03
N GLU A 599 5.49 -0.96 -15.38
CA GLU A 599 5.37 -1.90 -16.50
C GLU A 599 5.55 -1.20 -17.86
N LEU A 600 5.07 0.03 -18.04
CA LEU A 600 5.35 0.81 -19.24
C LEU A 600 6.84 1.13 -19.36
N SER A 601 7.51 1.50 -18.28
CA SER A 601 8.95 1.73 -18.28
C SER A 601 9.74 0.45 -18.59
N LYS A 602 9.42 -0.67 -17.93
CA LYS A 602 10.14 -1.93 -18.08
C LYS A 602 9.92 -2.61 -19.42
N PHE A 603 8.71 -2.51 -20.00
CA PHE A 603 8.37 -3.24 -21.21
C PHE A 603 8.32 -2.38 -22.47
N VAL A 604 7.83 -1.14 -22.41
CA VAL A 604 7.76 -0.28 -23.60
C VAL A 604 9.10 0.41 -23.88
N LEU A 605 9.80 0.91 -22.86
CA LEU A 605 11.20 1.31 -23.00
C LEU A 605 12.10 0.07 -23.03
N GLY A 606 11.74 -0.98 -22.33
CA GLY A 606 12.37 -2.30 -22.40
C GLY A 606 13.58 -2.48 -21.50
N ALA A 607 13.96 -1.49 -20.67
CA ALA A 607 15.19 -1.57 -19.86
C ALA A 607 14.95 -2.26 -18.52
N THR A 608 15.72 -3.33 -18.25
CA THR A 608 15.67 -4.10 -16.99
C THR A 608 17.07 -4.60 -16.60
N PRO A 609 17.42 -4.63 -15.30
CA PRO A 609 18.68 -5.23 -14.86
C PRO A 609 18.67 -6.75 -15.08
N THR A 610 19.80 -7.32 -15.49
CA THR A 610 20.00 -8.77 -15.59
C THR A 610 20.85 -9.33 -14.46
N VAL A 611 21.57 -8.44 -13.77
CA VAL A 611 22.28 -8.73 -12.51
C VAL A 611 22.00 -7.62 -11.50
N PRO A 612 22.14 -7.87 -10.19
CA PRO A 612 21.92 -6.86 -9.17
C PRO A 612 22.75 -5.59 -9.38
N GLY A 613 22.13 -4.42 -9.17
CA GLY A 613 22.77 -3.13 -9.26
C GLY A 613 23.00 -2.61 -10.67
N TRP A 614 22.29 -3.12 -11.68
CA TRP A 614 22.36 -2.62 -13.07
C TRP A 614 23.73 -2.74 -13.76
N LYS A 615 24.69 -3.45 -13.17
CA LYS A 615 26.03 -3.63 -13.79
C LYS A 615 25.92 -4.25 -15.19
N GLU A 616 24.98 -5.18 -15.33
CA GLU A 616 24.55 -5.70 -16.62
C GLU A 616 23.02 -5.54 -16.71
N PHE A 617 22.53 -5.18 -17.89
CA PHE A 617 21.12 -4.94 -18.15
C PHE A 617 20.76 -5.33 -19.59
N GLN A 618 19.46 -5.47 -19.83
CA GLN A 618 18.93 -5.61 -21.19
C GLN A 618 18.00 -4.46 -21.55
N VAL A 619 17.91 -4.18 -22.85
CA VAL A 619 16.90 -3.29 -23.44
C VAL A 619 16.18 -4.07 -24.53
N ALA A 620 14.93 -4.46 -24.25
CA ALA A 620 14.10 -5.28 -25.13
C ALA A 620 12.68 -4.68 -25.25
N PRO A 621 12.48 -3.59 -26.01
CA PRO A 621 11.22 -2.88 -26.06
C PRO A 621 10.09 -3.69 -26.69
N GLN A 622 8.88 -3.55 -26.16
CA GLN A 622 7.63 -3.97 -26.79
C GLN A 622 6.91 -2.75 -27.35
N THR A 623 6.60 -2.78 -28.62
CA THR A 623 5.99 -1.60 -29.29
C THR A 623 4.55 -1.36 -28.87
N LEU A 624 3.79 -2.36 -28.47
CA LEU A 624 2.34 -2.29 -28.21
C LEU A 624 1.55 -1.62 -29.36
N GLY A 625 2.09 -1.61 -30.59
CA GLY A 625 1.51 -0.91 -31.72
C GLY A 625 1.78 0.61 -31.75
N LEU A 626 2.62 1.12 -30.86
CA LEU A 626 3.07 2.51 -30.84
C LEU A 626 4.05 2.78 -31.99
N ARG A 627 4.11 4.02 -32.42
CA ARG A 627 5.11 4.48 -33.44
C ARG A 627 6.40 4.96 -32.80
N SER A 628 6.38 5.36 -31.51
CA SER A 628 7.57 5.80 -30.80
C SER A 628 7.38 5.69 -29.28
N ALA A 629 8.49 5.50 -28.57
CA ALA A 629 8.60 5.79 -27.15
C ALA A 629 9.99 6.30 -26.82
N ALA A 630 10.06 7.18 -25.81
CA ALA A 630 11.29 7.73 -25.27
C ALA A 630 11.17 7.91 -23.76
N GLY A 631 12.24 7.69 -23.03
CA GLY A 631 12.27 7.91 -21.60
C GLY A 631 13.57 7.47 -20.98
N GLN A 632 13.59 7.52 -19.65
CA GLN A 632 14.74 7.08 -18.87
C GLN A 632 14.33 6.36 -17.60
N LEU A 633 15.13 5.39 -17.20
CA LEU A 633 15.01 4.69 -15.94
C LEU A 633 16.20 5.10 -15.06
N PRO A 634 15.96 5.55 -13.83
CA PRO A 634 17.03 5.82 -12.87
C PRO A 634 17.68 4.51 -12.44
N THR A 635 18.97 4.55 -12.21
CA THR A 635 19.75 3.46 -11.61
C THR A 635 20.71 4.02 -10.57
N THR A 636 21.31 3.17 -9.76
CA THR A 636 22.34 3.57 -8.79
C THR A 636 23.62 4.14 -9.44
N HIS A 637 23.75 4.01 -10.76
CA HIS A 637 24.89 4.46 -11.54
C HIS A 637 24.60 5.67 -12.45
N GLY A 638 23.37 6.16 -12.45
CA GLY A 638 22.86 7.15 -13.39
C GLY A 638 21.71 6.61 -14.22
N ALA A 639 21.20 7.37 -15.18
CA ALA A 639 20.04 6.98 -15.96
C ALA A 639 20.40 6.10 -17.17
N VAL A 640 19.59 5.07 -17.41
CA VAL A 640 19.50 4.37 -18.70
C VAL A 640 18.40 5.04 -19.52
N LYS A 641 18.77 5.62 -20.67
CA LYS A 641 17.86 6.30 -21.59
C LYS A 641 17.58 5.42 -22.79
N VAL A 642 16.34 5.38 -23.18
CA VAL A 642 15.87 4.60 -24.32
C VAL A 642 14.97 5.48 -25.18
N GLU A 643 15.22 5.49 -26.50
CA GLU A 643 14.37 6.15 -27.48
C GLU A 643 14.28 5.27 -28.71
N TRP A 644 13.07 4.96 -29.15
CA TRP A 644 12.82 4.28 -30.40
C TRP A 644 11.65 4.92 -31.14
N GLN A 645 11.77 5.00 -32.47
CA GLN A 645 10.72 5.53 -33.32
C GLN A 645 10.74 4.90 -34.74
N PHE A 646 9.57 4.77 -35.29
CA PHE A 646 9.38 4.43 -36.72
C PHE A 646 9.11 5.71 -37.49
N GLY A 647 9.89 5.99 -38.55
CA GLY A 647 9.72 7.09 -39.46
C GLY A 647 8.43 6.97 -40.30
N GLU A 648 8.20 7.92 -41.20
CA GLU A 648 7.08 7.85 -42.17
C GLU A 648 7.21 6.67 -43.16
N ASP A 649 8.44 6.21 -43.36
CA ASP A 649 8.81 5.04 -44.17
C ASP A 649 8.72 3.70 -43.39
N ASP A 650 8.22 3.73 -42.16
CA ASP A 650 8.15 2.60 -41.21
C ASP A 650 9.51 2.01 -40.84
N LEU A 651 10.62 2.71 -41.09
CA LEU A 651 11.95 2.27 -40.66
C LEU A 651 12.27 2.73 -39.24
N LEU A 652 12.91 1.82 -38.48
CA LEU A 652 13.28 2.03 -37.09
C LEU A 652 14.53 2.91 -36.93
N THR A 653 14.45 3.90 -36.04
CA THR A 653 15.59 4.50 -35.38
C THR A 653 15.51 4.16 -33.88
N PHE A 654 16.60 3.63 -33.31
CA PHE A 654 16.62 3.19 -31.92
C PHE A 654 17.91 3.63 -31.26
N VAL A 655 17.81 4.33 -30.14
CA VAL A 655 18.95 4.89 -29.38
C VAL A 655 18.87 4.40 -27.94
N VAL A 656 20.00 3.92 -27.42
CA VAL A 656 20.17 3.57 -26.00
C VAL A 656 21.38 4.32 -25.49
N GLU A 657 21.22 5.00 -24.35
CA GLU A 657 22.31 5.67 -23.63
C GLU A 657 22.34 5.17 -22.17
N ALA A 658 23.53 4.87 -21.68
CA ALA A 658 23.75 4.48 -20.28
C ALA A 658 25.13 4.93 -19.81
N PRO A 659 25.42 4.99 -18.49
CA PRO A 659 26.76 5.19 -17.99
C PRO A 659 27.77 4.21 -18.62
N ALA A 660 28.93 4.71 -19.05
CA ALA A 660 29.89 3.98 -19.90
C ALA A 660 30.45 2.67 -19.29
N HIS A 661 30.37 2.51 -17.98
CA HIS A 661 30.83 1.30 -17.28
C HIS A 661 29.75 0.20 -17.17
N LEU A 662 28.53 0.48 -17.56
CA LEU A 662 27.45 -0.49 -17.58
C LEU A 662 27.46 -1.27 -18.91
N LYS A 663 27.09 -2.56 -18.85
CA LYS A 663 27.01 -3.41 -20.03
C LYS A 663 25.55 -3.69 -20.36
N GLY A 664 25.11 -3.32 -21.54
CA GLY A 664 23.76 -3.53 -22.01
C GLY A 664 23.67 -4.50 -23.20
N GLN A 665 22.76 -5.46 -23.13
CA GLN A 665 22.29 -6.20 -24.31
C GLN A 665 21.05 -5.52 -24.87
N VAL A 666 21.06 -5.21 -26.16
CA VAL A 666 20.00 -4.46 -26.82
C VAL A 666 19.35 -5.31 -27.89
N PHE A 667 18.05 -5.50 -27.78
CA PHE A 667 17.21 -6.24 -28.71
C PHE A 667 16.31 -5.29 -29.47
N LEU A 668 16.00 -5.63 -30.72
CA LEU A 668 15.08 -4.81 -31.51
C LEU A 668 13.68 -4.76 -30.88
N PRO A 669 12.98 -3.62 -30.99
CA PRO A 669 11.58 -3.51 -30.54
C PRO A 669 10.69 -4.56 -31.20
N HIS A 670 9.80 -5.16 -30.43
CA HIS A 670 8.91 -6.23 -30.90
C HIS A 670 7.43 -5.85 -30.74
N PRO A 671 6.56 -6.14 -31.75
CA PRO A 671 6.93 -6.49 -33.14
C PRO A 671 7.51 -5.29 -33.91
N LEU A 672 8.35 -5.56 -34.88
CA LEU A 672 8.76 -4.55 -35.88
C LEU A 672 7.64 -4.31 -36.88
N LEU A 673 7.52 -3.07 -37.38
CA LEU A 673 6.55 -2.74 -38.47
C LEU A 673 6.95 -3.40 -39.78
N ILE A 674 8.26 -3.53 -40.05
CA ILE A 674 8.80 -4.27 -41.20
C ILE A 674 9.63 -5.45 -40.70
N ALA A 675 9.45 -6.62 -41.31
CA ALA A 675 10.16 -7.85 -40.91
C ALA A 675 11.68 -7.68 -41.00
N ALA A 676 12.42 -8.16 -39.99
CA ALA A 676 13.87 -8.00 -39.89
C ALA A 676 14.64 -8.67 -41.04
N ASN A 677 14.09 -9.73 -41.64
CA ASN A 677 14.69 -10.42 -42.82
C ASN A 677 14.61 -9.64 -44.12
N GLU A 678 13.79 -8.57 -44.17
CA GLU A 678 13.68 -7.64 -45.31
C GLU A 678 14.51 -6.37 -45.10
N SER A 679 15.32 -6.33 -44.06
CA SER A 679 16.03 -5.12 -43.63
C SER A 679 17.45 -5.44 -43.17
N SER A 680 18.35 -4.47 -43.36
CA SER A 680 19.67 -4.44 -42.70
C SER A 680 19.68 -3.39 -41.59
N PHE A 681 20.60 -3.52 -40.65
CA PHE A 681 20.74 -2.59 -39.55
C PHE A 681 22.14 -1.96 -39.54
N LEU A 682 22.19 -0.65 -39.42
CA LEU A 682 23.41 0.09 -39.13
C LEU A 682 23.47 0.32 -37.62
N VAL A 683 24.55 -0.13 -37.01
CA VAL A 683 24.85 0.05 -35.58
C VAL A 683 26.04 0.95 -35.45
N ASN A 684 25.81 2.19 -34.95
CA ASN A 684 26.84 3.25 -34.90
C ASN A 684 27.50 3.51 -36.29
N GLY A 685 26.77 3.27 -37.38
CA GLY A 685 27.23 3.46 -38.75
C GLY A 685 27.75 2.20 -39.46
N ASP A 686 28.01 1.11 -38.74
CA ASP A 686 28.47 -0.16 -39.32
C ASP A 686 27.31 -1.15 -39.48
N GLU A 687 27.31 -1.92 -40.57
CA GLU A 687 26.28 -2.94 -40.81
C GLU A 687 26.49 -4.15 -39.88
N ARG A 688 25.44 -4.49 -39.09
CA ARG A 688 25.47 -5.60 -38.10
C ARG A 688 24.08 -6.24 -37.99
N ASN A 689 24.05 -7.50 -37.57
CA ASN A 689 22.87 -8.21 -37.16
C ASN A 689 22.81 -8.31 -35.61
N GLY A 690 21.61 -8.22 -35.03
CA GLY A 690 21.43 -8.30 -33.58
C GLY A 690 21.59 -9.71 -32.98
N PRO A 691 21.64 -9.87 -31.64
CA PRO A 691 21.48 -8.81 -30.65
C PRO A 691 22.71 -7.88 -30.57
N PHE A 692 22.50 -6.67 -30.10
CA PHE A 692 23.53 -5.64 -30.06
C PHE A 692 24.05 -5.44 -28.63
N THR A 693 25.34 -5.09 -28.49
CA THR A 693 25.96 -4.82 -27.20
C THR A 693 26.24 -3.33 -27.05
N LEU A 694 25.87 -2.77 -25.91
CA LEU A 694 26.20 -1.40 -25.52
C LEU A 694 27.53 -1.42 -24.74
N ASP A 695 28.65 -1.06 -25.37
CA ASP A 695 29.99 -1.13 -24.75
C ASP A 695 30.58 0.24 -24.38
N ASN A 696 30.07 1.36 -24.91
CA ASN A 696 30.63 2.70 -24.74
C ASN A 696 29.60 3.77 -24.42
N GLY A 697 28.59 3.40 -23.63
CA GLY A 697 27.60 4.35 -23.13
C GLY A 697 26.54 4.81 -24.11
N ARG A 698 26.71 4.59 -25.45
CA ARG A 698 25.72 4.97 -26.46
C ARG A 698 25.69 4.00 -27.62
N LEU A 699 24.47 3.54 -27.96
CA LEU A 699 24.19 2.71 -29.13
C LEU A 699 23.11 3.38 -29.98
N VAL A 700 23.34 3.43 -31.31
CA VAL A 700 22.37 3.90 -32.29
C VAL A 700 22.14 2.79 -33.30
N VAL A 701 20.90 2.34 -33.44
CA VAL A 701 20.49 1.33 -34.44
C VAL A 701 19.56 2.01 -35.45
N GLN A 702 19.86 1.89 -36.70
CA GLN A 702 19.06 2.40 -37.84
C GLN A 702 18.69 1.26 -38.77
N GLN A 703 17.42 1.03 -38.96
CA GLN A 703 16.92 0.06 -39.96
C GLN A 703 17.02 0.65 -41.38
N ARG A 704 17.38 -0.16 -42.35
CA ARG A 704 17.35 0.18 -43.77
C ARG A 704 16.60 -0.89 -44.55
N GLN A 705 15.86 -0.49 -45.57
CA GLN A 705 15.35 -1.47 -46.54
C GLN A 705 16.53 -2.15 -47.24
N SER A 706 16.46 -3.45 -47.41
CA SER A 706 17.38 -4.19 -48.25
C SER A 706 17.18 -3.71 -49.68
N THR A 707 18.21 -3.12 -50.30
CA THR A 707 18.20 -2.91 -51.73
C THR A 707 18.35 -4.28 -52.40
N ALA A 708 17.24 -4.83 -52.89
CA ALA A 708 17.21 -6.06 -53.68
C ALA A 708 18.13 -5.99 -54.88
#